data_98740a133fbb42d0cb61cc1bd625e7ed
#
_entry.id   98740a133fbb42d0cb61cc1bd625e7ed
#
_cell.length_a   1.000
_cell.length_b   1.000
_cell.length_c   1.000
_cell.angle_alpha   90.00
_cell.angle_beta   90.00
_cell.angle_gamma   90.00
#
_symmetry.space_group_name_H-M   'P 1'
#
loop_
_entity.id
_entity.type
_entity.pdbx_description
1 polymer ?
#
loop_
_entity_poly.entity_id
_entity_poly.type
_entity_poly.pdbx_seq_one_letter_code
_entity_poly.pdbx_strand_id
1 'polypeptide(L)'
;MEQRLEPLFTPWKIGNCEIKNRVVLTSMGGTNLLGWMEINHFDKAGAKFIMEVAKNNCGLVLPGCQPVYNPMLGQWLHKNKKMYKDLAEWIPEFHKTGAKLFIQLTAGFGRSFTIDHLMETLYTNKALNVLSKPIMNLDKITAAPSPSPNRWSDKVPSREMTKEEIQEFIEAFGKTAKLLKDAGVDGVEIHAVHEGYLLDQFTLKYVNKRTDEYGGSFENRYRFAVEIVKEIKKVCGQDFPVSLRYSVESKTKGFREGALPGEEYTEVGRDMEESEKAAKYLQDAGYDMLNCDNGTYDAWYWAHPPIYMPENCNLDDVAHIRKFVDIPVVCAGRMDPRVAADAIKEGRIDGAGFARPFLADQAWVTKLMNGQEDDIRPCILCHNGCFNMCHYKGVPNDQDLSDSLHLARCAVNAETMQWEKHKIVPTSNPKTVHIIGGGIGGMEAARVLKLRGHNPVIHEKASELGGTFIAASAESYKGKLRELLAWYKKQMADLQVEVHLNETIENVEQFKGSPVIVATGSVARVLRSVPGNEKMIEACEYLTGTQVGETVAVIGGGLTGCEIAYELALQGKKPIIVEMKDDLISQKGVCLANSSYLREWFALHKVPVYLETTLQSVGDGNIVCKDKAGNEVKISCDSVISSVGYIANPLTKAGGNVHLVGDCLQVGNLRTVVWRAYEVAMKI
;
A
#
# COMPACT_ATOMS: atom_id res chain seq x y z
N MET A 1 11.89 -23.63 -12.61
CA MET A 1 10.79 -23.45 -11.63
C MET A 1 10.90 -24.49 -10.54
N GLU A 2 10.77 -24.10 -9.30
CA GLU A 2 10.68 -25.03 -8.17
C GLU A 2 9.40 -25.87 -8.27
N GLN A 3 9.48 -27.20 -8.05
CA GLN A 3 8.32 -28.11 -8.16
C GLN A 3 7.17 -27.74 -7.24
N ARG A 4 7.46 -27.21 -6.05
CA ARG A 4 6.47 -26.75 -5.08
C ARG A 4 5.52 -25.69 -5.65
N LEU A 5 5.99 -24.86 -6.61
CA LEU A 5 5.23 -23.78 -7.23
C LEU A 5 4.30 -24.22 -8.37
N GLU A 6 4.43 -25.47 -8.87
CA GLU A 6 3.63 -25.98 -9.99
C GLU A 6 2.11 -25.74 -9.84
N PRO A 7 1.48 -25.92 -8.66
CA PRO A 7 0.05 -25.70 -8.50
C PRO A 7 -0.41 -24.27 -8.88
N LEU A 8 0.42 -23.25 -8.64
CA LEU A 8 0.13 -21.86 -9.04
C LEU A 8 -0.02 -21.69 -10.56
N PHE A 9 0.65 -22.54 -11.34
CA PHE A 9 0.72 -22.41 -12.79
C PHE A 9 -0.18 -23.40 -13.54
N THR A 10 -1.13 -24.02 -12.83
CA THR A 10 -2.16 -24.86 -13.44
C THR A 10 -3.37 -24.04 -13.88
N PRO A 11 -4.02 -24.41 -15.03
CA PRO A 11 -5.23 -23.71 -15.48
C PRO A 11 -6.42 -23.99 -14.54
N TRP A 12 -7.38 -23.10 -14.57
CA TRP A 12 -8.64 -23.18 -13.82
C TRP A 12 -9.75 -22.43 -14.52
N LYS A 13 -10.98 -22.42 -13.96
CA LYS A 13 -12.15 -21.77 -14.58
C LYS A 13 -12.92 -20.89 -13.60
N ILE A 14 -13.48 -19.79 -14.12
CA ILE A 14 -14.47 -18.95 -13.44
C ILE A 14 -15.70 -18.92 -14.34
N GLY A 15 -16.78 -19.60 -13.93
CA GLY A 15 -17.87 -19.88 -14.85
C GLY A 15 -17.35 -20.59 -16.12
N ASN A 16 -17.61 -20.03 -17.29
CA ASN A 16 -17.12 -20.54 -18.58
C ASN A 16 -15.77 -19.95 -19.01
N CYS A 17 -15.20 -19.02 -18.24
CA CYS A 17 -13.93 -18.38 -18.56
C CYS A 17 -12.75 -19.22 -18.07
N GLU A 18 -11.92 -19.69 -18.99
CA GLU A 18 -10.70 -20.46 -18.69
C GLU A 18 -9.53 -19.48 -18.44
N ILE A 19 -8.83 -19.69 -17.31
CA ILE A 19 -7.70 -18.88 -16.88
C ILE A 19 -6.43 -19.75 -16.93
N LYS A 20 -5.35 -19.25 -17.55
CA LYS A 20 -4.13 -20.03 -17.84
C LYS A 20 -3.35 -20.46 -16.60
N ASN A 21 -3.45 -19.73 -15.48
CA ASN A 21 -2.83 -20.08 -14.20
C ASN A 21 -3.57 -19.38 -13.05
N ARG A 22 -3.18 -19.71 -11.81
CA ARG A 22 -3.87 -19.30 -10.58
C ARG A 22 -3.29 -18.04 -9.93
N VAL A 23 -2.41 -17.33 -10.65
CA VAL A 23 -1.87 -16.03 -10.21
C VAL A 23 -2.81 -14.93 -10.66
N VAL A 24 -3.33 -14.18 -9.68
CA VAL A 24 -4.29 -13.10 -9.90
C VAL A 24 -3.66 -11.76 -9.51
N LEU A 25 -3.65 -10.79 -10.43
CA LEU A 25 -3.50 -9.39 -10.03
C LEU A 25 -4.84 -8.97 -9.43
N THR A 26 -4.93 -8.93 -8.11
CA THR A 26 -6.14 -8.46 -7.43
C THR A 26 -6.24 -6.93 -7.50
N SER A 27 -7.47 -6.43 -7.61
CA SER A 27 -7.74 -5.01 -7.78
C SER A 27 -7.12 -4.17 -6.66
N MET A 28 -6.45 -3.10 -7.07
CA MET A 28 -5.79 -2.15 -6.19
C MET A 28 -6.00 -0.73 -6.73
N GLY A 29 -6.41 0.19 -5.87
CA GLY A 29 -6.56 1.60 -6.24
C GLY A 29 -5.30 2.16 -6.89
N GLY A 30 -5.48 2.96 -7.94
CA GLY A 30 -4.37 3.53 -8.71
C GLY A 30 -3.79 2.61 -9.80
N THR A 31 -4.30 1.40 -10.00
CA THR A 31 -4.00 0.57 -11.18
C THR A 31 -5.16 0.57 -12.18
N ASN A 32 -5.93 1.62 -12.16
CA ASN A 32 -7.17 1.76 -12.91
C ASN A 32 -6.91 1.87 -14.42
N LEU A 33 -7.79 1.25 -15.19
CA LEU A 33 -7.76 1.27 -16.65
C LEU A 33 -8.65 2.38 -17.23
N LEU A 34 -9.66 2.82 -16.48
CA LEU A 34 -10.71 3.74 -16.95
C LEU A 34 -10.73 5.09 -16.19
N GLY A 35 -9.57 5.50 -15.67
CA GLY A 35 -9.38 6.69 -14.85
C GLY A 35 -9.67 6.45 -13.36
N TRP A 36 -9.01 7.19 -12.49
CA TRP A 36 -9.17 7.10 -11.04
C TRP A 36 -9.17 8.48 -10.38
N MET A 37 -10.24 8.85 -9.68
CA MET A 37 -10.40 10.15 -9.01
C MET A 37 -10.26 11.34 -9.98
N GLU A 38 -10.66 11.15 -11.23
CA GLU A 38 -10.62 12.11 -12.33
C GLU A 38 -11.75 11.80 -13.34
N ILE A 39 -11.83 12.56 -14.41
CA ILE A 39 -12.78 12.30 -15.51
C ILE A 39 -12.46 10.93 -16.13
N ASN A 40 -13.49 10.08 -16.29
CA ASN A 40 -13.32 8.76 -16.88
C ASN A 40 -12.78 8.84 -18.33
N HIS A 41 -11.74 8.09 -18.60
CA HIS A 41 -11.09 7.93 -19.89
C HIS A 41 -10.34 6.61 -19.94
N PHE A 42 -9.92 6.16 -21.11
CA PHE A 42 -9.00 5.03 -21.23
C PHE A 42 -7.59 5.50 -20.84
N ASP A 43 -7.09 4.99 -19.73
CA ASP A 43 -5.79 5.41 -19.17
C ASP A 43 -4.64 4.62 -19.83
N LYS A 44 -3.80 5.32 -20.60
CA LYS A 44 -2.68 4.69 -21.32
C LYS A 44 -1.56 4.20 -20.40
N ALA A 45 -1.31 4.88 -19.28
CA ALA A 45 -0.28 4.46 -18.33
C ALA A 45 -0.75 3.24 -17.54
N GLY A 46 -2.03 3.24 -17.10
CA GLY A 46 -2.69 2.07 -16.51
C GLY A 46 -2.71 0.89 -17.49
N ALA A 47 -3.09 1.12 -18.74
CA ALA A 47 -3.10 0.09 -19.79
C ALA A 47 -1.71 -0.51 -20.05
N LYS A 48 -0.65 0.30 -20.05
CA LYS A 48 0.72 -0.18 -20.18
C LYS A 48 1.14 -1.06 -19.00
N PHE A 49 0.83 -0.64 -17.78
CA PHE A 49 1.09 -1.45 -16.59
C PHE A 49 0.38 -2.81 -16.65
N ILE A 50 -0.92 -2.81 -16.95
CA ILE A 50 -1.73 -4.02 -17.08
C ILE A 50 -1.17 -4.94 -18.18
N MET A 51 -0.76 -4.39 -19.31
CA MET A 51 -0.15 -5.13 -20.40
C MET A 51 1.17 -5.80 -19.97
N GLU A 52 2.04 -5.09 -19.27
CA GLU A 52 3.31 -5.66 -18.80
C GLU A 52 3.09 -6.78 -17.77
N VAL A 53 2.13 -6.63 -16.86
CA VAL A 53 1.73 -7.68 -15.92
C VAL A 53 1.22 -8.93 -16.67
N ALA A 54 0.36 -8.75 -17.67
CA ALA A 54 -0.21 -9.84 -18.47
C ALA A 54 0.85 -10.58 -19.30
N LYS A 55 1.78 -9.85 -19.93
CA LYS A 55 2.93 -10.42 -20.66
C LYS A 55 3.85 -11.23 -19.76
N ASN A 56 3.93 -10.87 -18.48
CA ASN A 56 4.76 -11.54 -17.50
C ASN A 56 4.00 -12.61 -16.69
N ASN A 57 3.15 -13.36 -17.38
CA ASN A 57 2.51 -14.60 -16.90
C ASN A 57 1.46 -14.44 -15.78
N CYS A 58 0.89 -13.27 -15.54
CA CYS A 58 -0.32 -13.18 -14.73
C CYS A 58 -1.50 -13.86 -15.46
N GLY A 59 -2.27 -14.70 -14.78
CA GLY A 59 -3.39 -15.44 -15.38
C GLY A 59 -4.67 -14.61 -15.46
N LEU A 60 -5.06 -13.98 -14.36
CA LEU A 60 -6.21 -13.12 -14.25
C LEU A 60 -5.79 -11.73 -13.80
N VAL A 61 -6.26 -10.70 -14.49
CA VAL A 61 -5.92 -9.32 -14.20
C VAL A 61 -7.18 -8.54 -13.83
N LEU A 62 -7.17 -8.00 -12.60
CA LEU A 62 -8.22 -7.10 -12.10
C LEU A 62 -7.60 -5.72 -11.82
N PRO A 63 -7.75 -4.76 -12.75
CA PRO A 63 -7.36 -3.37 -12.52
C PRO A 63 -8.06 -2.75 -11.32
N GLY A 64 -7.58 -1.60 -10.87
CA GLY A 64 -8.18 -0.85 -9.77
C GLY A 64 -9.68 -0.61 -9.96
N CYS A 65 -10.42 -0.56 -8.85
CA CYS A 65 -11.88 -0.49 -8.88
C CYS A 65 -12.39 0.77 -9.59
N GLN A 66 -13.43 0.59 -10.39
CA GLN A 66 -14.01 1.64 -11.22
C GLN A 66 -15.41 2.02 -10.70
N PRO A 67 -15.60 3.23 -10.17
CA PRO A 67 -16.94 3.68 -9.77
C PRO A 67 -17.89 3.74 -10.95
N VAL A 68 -19.05 3.11 -10.84
CA VAL A 68 -20.12 3.22 -11.88
C VAL A 68 -20.73 4.62 -11.91
N TYR A 69 -20.66 5.36 -10.79
CA TYR A 69 -20.94 6.78 -10.69
C TYR A 69 -19.65 7.51 -10.29
N ASN A 70 -19.07 8.27 -11.23
CA ASN A 70 -17.85 9.01 -10.98
C ASN A 70 -18.12 10.17 -10.02
N PRO A 71 -17.43 10.26 -8.86
CA PRO A 71 -17.60 11.37 -7.92
C PRO A 71 -17.17 12.71 -8.51
N MET A 72 -16.25 12.73 -9.48
CA MET A 72 -15.87 13.92 -10.21
C MET A 72 -16.84 14.15 -11.37
N LEU A 73 -17.44 15.33 -11.42
CA LEU A 73 -18.44 15.75 -12.41
C LEU A 73 -19.75 14.93 -12.42
N GLY A 74 -19.95 14.04 -11.43
CA GLY A 74 -21.23 13.34 -11.26
C GLY A 74 -21.70 12.52 -12.47
N GLN A 75 -20.77 11.87 -13.18
CA GLN A 75 -21.07 11.16 -14.41
C GLN A 75 -21.21 9.66 -14.21
N TRP A 76 -22.24 9.08 -14.84
CA TRP A 76 -22.38 7.62 -14.93
C TRP A 76 -21.39 7.04 -15.95
N LEU A 77 -20.66 6.01 -15.55
CA LEU A 77 -19.60 5.39 -16.36
C LEU A 77 -20.11 4.90 -17.73
N HIS A 78 -21.32 4.31 -17.77
CA HIS A 78 -21.93 3.81 -19.01
C HIS A 78 -22.24 4.90 -20.07
N LYS A 79 -22.14 6.20 -19.73
CA LYS A 79 -22.36 7.29 -20.68
C LYS A 79 -21.12 7.67 -21.50
N ASN A 80 -19.92 7.23 -21.09
CA ASN A 80 -18.68 7.57 -21.81
C ASN A 80 -18.37 6.59 -22.95
N LYS A 81 -19.05 6.76 -24.10
CA LYS A 81 -18.91 5.88 -25.27
C LYS A 81 -17.48 5.82 -25.84
N LYS A 82 -16.74 6.94 -25.80
CA LYS A 82 -15.38 7.00 -26.33
C LYS A 82 -14.44 6.07 -25.55
N MET A 83 -14.52 6.09 -24.24
CA MET A 83 -13.71 5.23 -23.36
C MET A 83 -13.87 3.74 -23.68
N TYR A 84 -15.11 3.27 -23.91
CA TYR A 84 -15.37 1.87 -24.28
C TYR A 84 -14.86 1.53 -25.67
N LYS A 85 -14.88 2.47 -26.62
CA LYS A 85 -14.28 2.29 -27.94
C LYS A 85 -12.76 2.13 -27.82
N ASP A 86 -12.10 3.04 -27.09
CA ASP A 86 -10.65 2.98 -26.89
C ASP A 86 -10.23 1.67 -26.18
N LEU A 87 -11.05 1.19 -25.21
CA LEU A 87 -10.88 -0.09 -24.55
C LEU A 87 -11.01 -1.27 -25.53
N ALA A 88 -12.04 -1.28 -26.37
CA ALA A 88 -12.28 -2.33 -27.35
C ALA A 88 -11.15 -2.44 -28.40
N GLU A 89 -10.53 -1.32 -28.77
CA GLU A 89 -9.36 -1.30 -29.66
C GLU A 89 -8.12 -1.91 -29.00
N TRP A 90 -7.97 -1.79 -27.69
CA TRP A 90 -6.82 -2.29 -26.93
C TRP A 90 -6.92 -3.79 -26.54
N ILE A 91 -8.10 -4.30 -26.23
CA ILE A 91 -8.30 -5.66 -25.70
C ILE A 91 -7.74 -6.77 -26.60
N PRO A 92 -7.83 -6.74 -27.95
CA PRO A 92 -7.26 -7.80 -28.77
C PRO A 92 -5.76 -7.98 -28.58
N GLU A 93 -5.00 -6.90 -28.33
CA GLU A 93 -3.56 -7.00 -28.03
C GLU A 93 -3.33 -7.58 -26.64
N PHE A 94 -4.16 -7.20 -25.66
CA PHE A 94 -4.10 -7.78 -24.32
C PHE A 94 -4.34 -9.30 -24.36
N HIS A 95 -5.31 -9.79 -25.09
CA HIS A 95 -5.64 -11.21 -25.20
C HIS A 95 -4.51 -12.05 -25.84
N LYS A 96 -3.62 -11.47 -26.63
CA LYS A 96 -2.43 -12.17 -27.17
C LYS A 96 -1.49 -12.67 -26.05
N THR A 97 -1.58 -12.09 -24.86
CA THR A 97 -0.81 -12.56 -23.68
C THR A 97 -1.34 -13.85 -23.08
N GLY A 98 -2.57 -14.26 -23.44
CA GLY A 98 -3.30 -15.37 -22.84
C GLY A 98 -3.87 -15.07 -21.44
N ALA A 99 -3.67 -13.88 -20.91
CA ALA A 99 -4.30 -13.44 -19.67
C ALA A 99 -5.80 -13.09 -19.88
N LYS A 100 -6.58 -13.12 -18.80
CA LYS A 100 -7.97 -12.70 -18.76
C LYS A 100 -8.11 -11.40 -18.01
N LEU A 101 -9.05 -10.54 -18.44
CA LEU A 101 -9.32 -9.22 -17.90
C LEU A 101 -10.72 -9.17 -17.30
N PHE A 102 -10.79 -8.93 -15.99
CA PHE A 102 -12.05 -8.59 -15.31
C PHE A 102 -11.97 -7.16 -14.82
N ILE A 103 -12.99 -6.35 -15.09
CA ILE A 103 -13.04 -4.97 -14.57
C ILE A 103 -13.80 -4.96 -13.25
N GLN A 104 -13.17 -4.49 -12.19
CA GLN A 104 -13.84 -4.34 -10.90
C GLN A 104 -14.70 -3.06 -10.91
N LEU A 105 -15.98 -3.20 -10.58
CA LEU A 105 -16.97 -2.11 -10.52
C LEU A 105 -17.39 -1.87 -9.07
N THR A 106 -17.55 -0.60 -8.68
CA THR A 106 -18.00 -0.21 -7.34
C THR A 106 -19.13 0.81 -7.39
N ALA A 107 -20.01 0.76 -6.39
CA ALA A 107 -21.01 1.80 -6.13
C ALA A 107 -20.41 3.04 -5.44
N GLY A 108 -19.11 3.00 -5.11
CA GLY A 108 -18.41 4.07 -4.43
C GLY A 108 -18.18 3.78 -2.95
N PHE A 109 -17.73 4.80 -2.24
CA PHE A 109 -17.20 4.67 -0.88
C PHE A 109 -18.24 4.87 0.22
N GLY A 110 -19.40 5.50 -0.08
CA GLY A 110 -20.39 5.86 0.95
C GLY A 110 -19.76 6.67 2.09
N ARG A 111 -20.00 6.28 3.35
CA ARG A 111 -19.41 6.92 4.53
C ARG A 111 -17.87 6.92 4.58
N SER A 112 -17.24 6.11 3.76
CA SER A 112 -15.77 5.99 3.71
C SER A 112 -15.12 6.93 2.68
N PHE A 113 -15.89 7.75 1.97
CA PHE A 113 -15.37 8.72 1.01
C PHE A 113 -14.60 9.85 1.68
N THR A 114 -13.50 10.29 1.06
CA THR A 114 -12.74 11.48 1.46
C THR A 114 -11.99 12.09 0.29
N ILE A 115 -11.82 13.40 0.36
CA ILE A 115 -10.87 14.21 -0.40
C ILE A 115 -10.06 15.10 0.55
N ASP A 116 -9.71 14.57 1.73
CA ASP A 116 -8.96 15.23 2.78
C ASP A 116 -9.63 16.54 3.28
N HIS A 117 -8.86 17.53 3.69
CA HIS A 117 -9.34 18.81 4.25
C HIS A 117 -10.33 19.55 3.34
N LEU A 118 -10.24 19.35 2.02
CA LEU A 118 -11.17 19.97 1.08
C LEU A 118 -12.61 19.50 1.31
N MET A 119 -12.84 18.27 1.72
CA MET A 119 -14.16 17.71 1.98
C MET A 119 -14.89 18.47 3.11
N GLU A 120 -14.20 18.71 4.23
CA GLU A 120 -14.79 19.47 5.34
C GLU A 120 -15.12 20.91 4.92
N THR A 121 -14.19 21.57 4.22
CA THR A 121 -14.37 22.93 3.75
C THR A 121 -15.57 23.05 2.80
N LEU A 122 -15.69 22.15 1.84
CA LEU A 122 -16.80 22.11 0.87
C LEU A 122 -18.13 21.79 1.54
N TYR A 123 -18.14 20.94 2.57
CA TYR A 123 -19.38 20.53 3.24
C TYR A 123 -19.87 21.56 4.25
N THR A 124 -19.00 22.12 5.08
CA THR A 124 -19.37 23.03 6.18
C THR A 124 -19.68 24.44 5.70
N ASN A 125 -19.09 24.89 4.60
CA ASN A 125 -19.39 26.18 4.00
C ASN A 125 -20.60 26.04 3.06
N LYS A 126 -21.76 26.56 3.46
CA LYS A 126 -23.03 26.45 2.68
C LYS A 126 -22.91 26.96 1.26
N ALA A 127 -22.20 28.07 1.03
CA ALA A 127 -22.03 28.64 -0.31
C ALA A 127 -21.16 27.72 -1.19
N LEU A 128 -20.02 27.26 -0.67
CA LEU A 128 -19.13 26.32 -1.37
C LEU A 128 -19.82 24.97 -1.62
N ASN A 129 -20.63 24.47 -0.67
CA ASN A 129 -21.39 23.24 -0.86
C ASN A 129 -22.34 23.34 -2.08
N VAL A 130 -23.08 24.42 -2.18
CA VAL A 130 -24.00 24.65 -3.31
C VAL A 130 -23.22 24.80 -4.64
N LEU A 131 -22.13 25.56 -4.63
CA LEU A 131 -21.33 25.81 -5.83
C LEU A 131 -20.55 24.58 -6.30
N SER A 132 -20.15 23.71 -5.39
CA SER A 132 -19.41 22.48 -5.73
C SER A 132 -20.28 21.34 -6.26
N LYS A 133 -21.59 21.33 -5.97
CA LYS A 133 -22.52 20.25 -6.38
C LYS A 133 -22.44 19.83 -7.84
N PRO A 134 -22.30 20.72 -8.82
CA PRO A 134 -22.17 20.32 -10.24
C PRO A 134 -20.88 19.57 -10.55
N ILE A 135 -19.82 19.78 -9.74
CA ILE A 135 -18.51 19.15 -9.91
C ILE A 135 -18.39 17.92 -9.00
N MET A 136 -18.82 18.07 -7.73
CA MET A 136 -18.73 17.04 -6.71
C MET A 136 -19.91 17.18 -5.73
N ASN A 137 -20.88 16.31 -5.86
CA ASN A 137 -22.04 16.29 -4.96
C ASN A 137 -21.76 15.41 -3.75
N LEU A 138 -21.20 16.01 -2.69
CA LEU A 138 -20.85 15.28 -1.47
C LEU A 138 -22.06 14.59 -0.85
N ASP A 139 -23.26 15.19 -0.87
CA ASP A 139 -24.48 14.58 -0.32
C ASP A 139 -24.81 13.24 -1.01
N LYS A 140 -24.54 13.09 -2.32
CA LYS A 140 -24.73 11.84 -3.07
C LYS A 140 -23.58 10.87 -2.85
N ILE A 141 -22.33 11.37 -2.87
CA ILE A 141 -21.13 10.54 -2.85
C ILE A 141 -20.90 9.90 -1.46
N THR A 142 -21.27 10.61 -0.38
CA THR A 142 -21.15 10.11 1.00
C THR A 142 -22.42 9.42 1.50
N ALA A 143 -23.47 9.29 0.67
CA ALA A 143 -24.67 8.58 1.07
C ALA A 143 -24.37 7.14 1.48
N ALA A 144 -25.03 6.68 2.54
CA ALA A 144 -24.81 5.38 3.16
C ALA A 144 -26.17 4.67 3.38
N PRO A 145 -26.22 3.40 3.79
CA PRO A 145 -27.51 2.77 4.08
C PRO A 145 -28.31 3.49 5.14
N SER A 146 -27.64 4.11 6.11
CA SER A 146 -28.27 4.90 7.17
C SER A 146 -27.36 6.07 7.57
N PRO A 147 -27.90 7.11 8.22
CA PRO A 147 -27.10 8.17 8.80
C PRO A 147 -26.01 7.60 9.72
N SER A 148 -24.76 7.91 9.44
CA SER A 148 -23.61 7.37 10.17
C SER A 148 -22.43 8.35 10.12
N PRO A 149 -21.48 8.29 11.07
CA PRO A 149 -20.29 9.12 11.02
C PRO A 149 -19.44 8.76 9.79
N ASN A 150 -18.91 9.77 9.12
CA ASN A 150 -17.92 9.53 8.08
C ASN A 150 -16.64 8.95 8.70
N ARG A 151 -15.96 8.06 7.96
CA ARG A 151 -14.72 7.40 8.42
C ARG A 151 -13.61 8.40 8.78
N TRP A 152 -13.56 9.54 8.08
CA TRP A 152 -12.44 10.48 8.11
C TRP A 152 -12.75 11.81 8.80
N SER A 153 -14.03 12.18 8.92
CA SER A 153 -14.44 13.47 9.48
C SER A 153 -15.81 13.40 10.16
N ASP A 154 -15.86 13.87 11.39
CA ASP A 154 -17.13 14.01 12.13
C ASP A 154 -17.99 15.17 11.61
N LYS A 155 -17.40 16.08 10.83
CA LYS A 155 -18.11 17.25 10.28
C LYS A 155 -18.87 16.97 8.99
N VAL A 156 -18.69 15.77 8.39
CA VAL A 156 -19.30 15.36 7.12
C VAL A 156 -20.11 14.07 7.35
N PRO A 157 -21.28 14.13 8.00
CA PRO A 157 -22.11 12.96 8.26
C PRO A 157 -22.66 12.39 6.93
N SER A 158 -22.85 11.09 6.90
CA SER A 158 -23.57 10.44 5.79
C SER A 158 -25.07 10.61 5.97
N ARG A 159 -25.80 10.75 4.86
CA ARG A 159 -27.26 10.63 4.82
C ARG A 159 -27.70 9.25 4.38
N GLU A 160 -28.95 8.91 4.63
CA GLU A 160 -29.55 7.70 4.08
C GLU A 160 -29.72 7.81 2.57
N MET A 161 -29.33 6.76 1.86
CA MET A 161 -29.51 6.59 0.43
C MET A 161 -30.98 6.27 0.12
N THR A 162 -31.57 6.90 -0.89
CA THR A 162 -32.96 6.63 -1.27
C THR A 162 -33.08 5.33 -2.06
N LYS A 163 -34.30 4.76 -2.14
CA LYS A 163 -34.56 3.56 -2.96
C LYS A 163 -34.36 3.82 -4.44
N GLU A 164 -34.72 5.00 -4.92
CA GLU A 164 -34.53 5.43 -6.30
C GLU A 164 -33.03 5.47 -6.63
N GLU A 165 -32.19 6.00 -5.74
CA GLU A 165 -30.74 5.99 -5.91
C GLU A 165 -30.19 4.56 -5.96
N ILE A 166 -30.68 3.64 -5.13
CA ILE A 166 -30.29 2.22 -5.17
C ILE A 166 -30.61 1.62 -6.54
N GLN A 167 -31.82 1.85 -7.05
CA GLN A 167 -32.23 1.36 -8.38
C GLN A 167 -31.41 1.97 -9.53
N GLU A 168 -31.07 3.27 -9.45
CA GLU A 168 -30.17 3.90 -10.41
C GLU A 168 -28.81 3.20 -10.47
N PHE A 169 -28.26 2.82 -9.31
CA PHE A 169 -26.99 2.09 -9.23
C PHE A 169 -27.12 0.69 -9.85
N ILE A 170 -28.15 -0.08 -9.51
CA ILE A 170 -28.37 -1.43 -10.06
C ILE A 170 -28.42 -1.39 -11.58
N GLU A 171 -29.21 -0.48 -12.15
CA GLU A 171 -29.27 -0.30 -13.60
C GLU A 171 -27.93 0.13 -14.20
N ALA A 172 -27.18 1.00 -13.51
CA ALA A 172 -25.87 1.47 -13.98
C ALA A 172 -24.84 0.33 -14.01
N PHE A 173 -24.85 -0.58 -13.02
CA PHE A 173 -24.02 -1.79 -13.05
C PHE A 173 -24.33 -2.66 -14.26
N GLY A 174 -25.61 -2.94 -14.52
CA GLY A 174 -26.03 -3.72 -15.70
C GLY A 174 -25.59 -3.08 -17.02
N LYS A 175 -25.89 -1.77 -17.20
CA LYS A 175 -25.51 -1.02 -18.40
C LYS A 175 -23.99 -0.98 -18.60
N THR A 176 -23.23 -0.78 -17.53
CA THR A 176 -21.75 -0.75 -17.55
C THR A 176 -21.18 -2.12 -17.90
N ALA A 177 -21.63 -3.19 -17.24
CA ALA A 177 -21.20 -4.55 -17.53
C ALA A 177 -21.47 -4.97 -18.97
N LYS A 178 -22.64 -4.58 -19.52
CA LYS A 178 -22.96 -4.84 -20.93
C LYS A 178 -21.99 -4.17 -21.89
N LEU A 179 -21.64 -2.90 -21.65
CA LEU A 179 -20.68 -2.17 -22.48
C LEU A 179 -19.25 -2.74 -22.36
N LEU A 180 -18.85 -3.19 -21.18
CA LEU A 180 -17.57 -3.87 -20.97
C LEU A 180 -17.52 -5.22 -21.70
N LYS A 181 -18.59 -6.03 -21.61
CA LYS A 181 -18.73 -7.27 -22.38
C LYS A 181 -18.64 -7.01 -23.88
N ASP A 182 -19.36 -6.01 -24.38
CA ASP A 182 -19.36 -5.65 -25.81
C ASP A 182 -18.00 -5.12 -26.28
N ALA A 183 -17.20 -4.53 -25.38
CA ALA A 183 -15.82 -4.14 -25.65
C ALA A 183 -14.83 -5.32 -25.63
N GLY A 184 -15.27 -6.52 -25.23
CA GLY A 184 -14.45 -7.73 -25.20
C GLY A 184 -13.80 -8.08 -23.86
N VAL A 185 -14.22 -7.43 -22.76
CA VAL A 185 -13.79 -7.77 -21.39
C VAL A 185 -14.32 -9.16 -21.02
N ASP A 186 -13.47 -10.00 -20.41
CA ASP A 186 -13.79 -11.42 -20.12
C ASP A 186 -14.79 -11.61 -18.98
N GLY A 187 -14.90 -10.63 -18.07
CA GLY A 187 -15.82 -10.65 -16.94
C GLY A 187 -15.78 -9.35 -16.14
N VAL A 188 -16.60 -9.28 -15.11
CA VAL A 188 -16.59 -8.17 -14.16
C VAL A 188 -16.44 -8.70 -12.73
N GLU A 189 -15.81 -7.90 -11.87
CA GLU A 189 -15.83 -8.12 -10.42
C GLU A 189 -16.65 -7.01 -9.77
N ILE A 190 -17.51 -7.36 -8.85
CA ILE A 190 -18.27 -6.38 -8.08
C ILE A 190 -17.51 -6.14 -6.76
N HIS A 191 -17.14 -4.89 -6.52
CA HIS A 191 -16.56 -4.46 -5.26
C HIS A 191 -17.72 -4.23 -4.28
N ALA A 192 -18.28 -5.31 -3.81
CA ALA A 192 -19.48 -5.32 -3.00
C ALA A 192 -19.10 -5.61 -1.55
N VAL A 193 -19.37 -6.67 -1.01
CA VAL A 193 -19.27 -7.10 0.39
C VAL A 193 -17.80 -7.06 0.90
N HIS A 194 -17.17 -5.87 0.81
CA HIS A 194 -15.72 -5.74 0.99
C HIS A 194 -15.31 -4.34 1.51
N GLU A 195 -14.37 -4.31 2.47
CA GLU A 195 -13.65 -3.16 3.03
C GLU A 195 -14.54 -2.01 3.58
N GLY A 196 -15.82 -2.21 3.79
CA GLY A 196 -16.71 -1.13 4.21
C GLY A 196 -16.97 -0.07 3.13
N TYR A 197 -16.86 -0.43 1.84
CA TYR A 197 -17.39 0.35 0.71
C TYR A 197 -18.93 0.37 0.75
N LEU A 198 -19.55 1.18 -0.09
CA LEU A 198 -20.99 1.42 0.01
C LEU A 198 -21.82 0.13 0.05
N LEU A 199 -21.55 -0.84 -0.82
CA LEU A 199 -22.30 -2.09 -0.85
C LEU A 199 -22.07 -2.96 0.39
N ASP A 200 -20.85 -2.96 0.95
CA ASP A 200 -20.57 -3.64 2.21
C ASP A 200 -21.27 -2.97 3.39
N GLN A 201 -21.33 -1.62 3.40
CA GLN A 201 -22.05 -0.88 4.44
C GLN A 201 -23.52 -1.32 4.56
N PHE A 202 -24.15 -1.74 3.46
CA PHE A 202 -25.50 -2.29 3.47
C PHE A 202 -25.58 -3.62 4.22
N THR A 203 -24.54 -4.45 4.17
CA THR A 203 -24.50 -5.76 4.85
C THR A 203 -24.23 -5.67 6.35
N LEU A 204 -23.54 -4.61 6.80
CA LEU A 204 -23.03 -4.48 8.16
C LEU A 204 -24.11 -3.93 9.14
N LYS A 205 -24.50 -4.74 10.12
CA LYS A 205 -25.56 -4.40 11.12
C LYS A 205 -25.28 -3.12 11.90
N TYR A 206 -24.00 -2.82 12.18
CA TYR A 206 -23.65 -1.62 12.95
C TYR A 206 -23.79 -0.33 12.12
N VAL A 207 -23.73 -0.42 10.78
CA VAL A 207 -23.90 0.70 9.85
C VAL A 207 -25.32 0.79 9.32
N ASN A 208 -25.92 -0.35 8.88
CA ASN A 208 -27.23 -0.40 8.27
C ASN A 208 -28.35 -0.51 9.33
N LYS A 209 -29.06 0.58 9.56
CA LYS A 209 -30.21 0.70 10.48
C LYS A 209 -31.53 0.89 9.75
N ARG A 210 -31.57 0.59 8.44
CA ARG A 210 -32.80 0.69 7.63
C ARG A 210 -33.87 -0.27 8.10
N THR A 211 -35.13 0.13 7.93
CA THR A 211 -36.32 -0.68 8.27
C THR A 211 -37.12 -1.10 7.05
N ASP A 212 -36.62 -0.77 5.84
CA ASP A 212 -37.22 -1.18 4.57
C ASP A 212 -36.58 -2.48 4.02
N GLU A 213 -36.87 -2.83 2.77
CA GLU A 213 -36.37 -4.03 2.10
C GLU A 213 -34.85 -4.11 1.90
N TYR A 214 -34.10 -3.05 2.24
CA TYR A 214 -32.64 -3.02 2.18
C TYR A 214 -31.98 -3.04 3.57
N GLY A 215 -32.74 -3.31 4.64
CA GLY A 215 -32.24 -3.38 6.00
C GLY A 215 -32.98 -4.37 6.89
N GLY A 216 -32.52 -4.50 8.13
CA GLY A 216 -33.07 -5.43 9.13
C GLY A 216 -32.61 -6.86 8.92
N SER A 217 -33.35 -7.71 8.21
CA SER A 217 -33.00 -9.12 8.02
C SER A 217 -31.71 -9.32 7.23
N PHE A 218 -31.13 -10.52 7.34
CA PHE A 218 -29.96 -10.89 6.56
C PHE A 218 -30.18 -10.72 5.07
N GLU A 219 -31.27 -11.26 4.53
CA GLU A 219 -31.60 -11.21 3.09
C GLU A 219 -31.76 -9.76 2.61
N ASN A 220 -32.37 -8.90 3.41
CA ASN A 220 -32.54 -7.49 3.08
C ASN A 220 -31.20 -6.74 3.06
N ARG A 221 -30.30 -7.01 4.00
CA ARG A 221 -28.98 -6.37 4.03
C ARG A 221 -28.10 -6.77 2.83
N TYR A 222 -28.24 -7.98 2.33
CA TYR A 222 -27.49 -8.46 1.15
C TYR A 222 -28.22 -8.21 -0.18
N ARG A 223 -29.47 -7.74 -0.16
CA ARG A 223 -30.33 -7.53 -1.33
C ARG A 223 -29.67 -6.69 -2.41
N PHE A 224 -29.00 -5.61 -2.07
CA PHE A 224 -28.37 -4.73 -3.05
C PHE A 224 -27.31 -5.48 -3.88
N ALA A 225 -26.43 -6.23 -3.25
CA ALA A 225 -25.42 -7.05 -3.95
C ALA A 225 -26.07 -8.14 -4.80
N VAL A 226 -27.16 -8.75 -4.33
CA VAL A 226 -27.94 -9.77 -5.08
C VAL A 226 -28.63 -9.18 -6.30
N GLU A 227 -29.23 -8.03 -6.19
CA GLU A 227 -29.93 -7.37 -7.31
C GLU A 227 -28.94 -6.92 -8.39
N ILE A 228 -27.73 -6.48 -8.02
CA ILE A 228 -26.67 -6.13 -8.97
C ILE A 228 -26.27 -7.35 -9.82
N VAL A 229 -25.94 -8.49 -9.21
CA VAL A 229 -25.52 -9.66 -9.99
C VAL A 229 -26.67 -10.18 -10.88
N LYS A 230 -27.90 -10.17 -10.40
CA LYS A 230 -29.08 -10.54 -11.20
C LYS A 230 -29.29 -9.62 -12.40
N GLU A 231 -29.15 -8.31 -12.22
CA GLU A 231 -29.27 -7.34 -13.34
C GLU A 231 -28.15 -7.56 -14.36
N ILE A 232 -26.89 -7.77 -13.91
CA ILE A 232 -25.78 -8.07 -14.83
C ILE A 232 -26.04 -9.37 -15.60
N LYS A 233 -26.43 -10.45 -14.93
CA LYS A 233 -26.75 -11.73 -15.58
C LYS A 233 -27.92 -11.61 -16.55
N LYS A 234 -28.92 -10.80 -16.26
CA LYS A 234 -30.05 -10.51 -17.13
C LYS A 234 -29.59 -9.83 -18.43
N VAL A 235 -28.74 -8.82 -18.38
CA VAL A 235 -28.34 -8.03 -19.56
C VAL A 235 -27.13 -8.58 -20.30
N CYS A 236 -26.24 -9.30 -19.61
CA CYS A 236 -25.04 -9.89 -20.20
C CYS A 236 -25.18 -11.39 -20.53
N GLY A 237 -26.22 -12.06 -20.03
CA GLY A 237 -26.43 -13.51 -20.15
C GLY A 237 -25.79 -14.26 -18.94
N GLN A 238 -26.35 -15.46 -18.68
CA GLN A 238 -25.97 -16.26 -17.50
C GLN A 238 -24.50 -16.73 -17.51
N ASP A 239 -23.93 -16.89 -18.71
CA ASP A 239 -22.56 -17.36 -18.90
C ASP A 239 -21.49 -16.27 -18.74
N PHE A 240 -21.88 -14.99 -18.64
CA PHE A 240 -20.91 -13.90 -18.43
C PHE A 240 -20.38 -13.92 -16.98
N PRO A 241 -19.07 -14.10 -16.78
CA PRO A 241 -18.51 -14.23 -15.44
C PRO A 241 -18.69 -12.97 -14.59
N VAL A 242 -19.19 -13.14 -13.37
CA VAL A 242 -19.33 -12.07 -12.37
C VAL A 242 -18.67 -12.54 -11.07
N SER A 243 -17.51 -12.01 -10.76
CA SER A 243 -16.87 -12.27 -9.47
C SER A 243 -17.28 -11.25 -8.40
N LEU A 244 -17.06 -11.60 -7.15
CA LEU A 244 -17.32 -10.76 -5.99
C LEU A 244 -16.04 -10.52 -5.21
N ARG A 245 -15.69 -9.27 -4.96
CA ARG A 245 -14.70 -8.94 -3.93
C ARG A 245 -15.37 -9.04 -2.56
N TYR A 246 -14.79 -9.86 -1.65
CA TYR A 246 -15.47 -10.31 -0.45
C TYR A 246 -14.54 -10.23 0.77
N SER A 247 -14.91 -9.48 1.81
CA SER A 247 -14.27 -9.57 3.12
C SER A 247 -14.93 -10.68 3.93
N VAL A 248 -14.14 -11.69 4.33
CA VAL A 248 -14.64 -12.83 5.11
C VAL A 248 -15.13 -12.35 6.47
N GLU A 249 -14.28 -11.66 7.22
CA GLU A 249 -14.65 -11.01 8.48
C GLU A 249 -14.32 -9.51 8.43
N SER A 250 -15.12 -8.71 9.12
CA SER A 250 -14.92 -7.27 9.17
C SER A 250 -13.73 -6.84 10.02
N LYS A 251 -13.37 -7.66 11.03
CA LYS A 251 -12.27 -7.42 11.97
C LYS A 251 -12.41 -6.07 12.71
N THR A 252 -13.66 -5.69 13.07
CA THR A 252 -13.95 -4.38 13.64
C THR A 252 -14.73 -4.47 14.97
N LYS A 253 -14.36 -3.60 15.91
CA LYS A 253 -15.01 -3.42 17.22
C LYS A 253 -16.03 -2.28 17.21
N GLY A 254 -15.98 -1.41 16.20
CA GLY A 254 -16.81 -0.24 16.08
C GLY A 254 -16.38 0.68 14.95
N PHE A 255 -16.95 1.87 14.91
CA PHE A 255 -16.51 2.90 13.97
C PHE A 255 -15.07 3.33 14.27
N ARG A 256 -14.18 3.19 13.28
CA ARG A 256 -12.75 3.53 13.36
C ARG A 256 -11.94 2.65 14.32
N GLU A 257 -12.49 1.53 14.76
CA GLU A 257 -11.85 0.63 15.72
C GLU A 257 -11.69 -0.76 15.12
N GLY A 258 -10.50 -1.10 14.69
CA GLY A 258 -10.14 -2.44 14.22
C GLY A 258 -9.72 -3.37 15.37
N ALA A 259 -9.75 -4.67 15.12
CA ALA A 259 -9.17 -5.68 16.00
C ALA A 259 -7.81 -6.14 15.46
N LEU A 260 -6.80 -6.19 16.32
CA LEU A 260 -5.47 -6.68 15.95
C LEU A 260 -5.43 -8.20 15.79
N PRO A 261 -4.49 -8.75 15.03
CA PRO A 261 -4.29 -10.19 14.98
C PRO A 261 -4.09 -10.79 16.38
N GLY A 262 -4.89 -11.81 16.73
CA GLY A 262 -4.83 -12.47 18.04
C GLY A 262 -5.51 -11.72 19.19
N GLU A 263 -6.12 -10.56 18.95
CA GLU A 263 -6.92 -9.86 19.94
C GLU A 263 -8.25 -10.58 20.19
N GLU A 264 -8.63 -10.74 21.46
CA GLU A 264 -9.98 -11.17 21.85
C GLU A 264 -10.93 -9.96 21.82
N TYR A 265 -11.96 -10.02 20.98
CA TYR A 265 -12.91 -8.90 20.80
C TYR A 265 -14.30 -9.41 20.41
N THR A 266 -15.28 -8.52 20.44
CA THR A 266 -16.61 -8.77 19.91
C THR A 266 -16.72 -8.14 18.53
N GLU A 267 -16.91 -8.96 17.49
CA GLU A 267 -17.13 -8.49 16.12
C GLU A 267 -18.51 -7.80 16.01
N VAL A 268 -18.52 -6.55 15.57
CA VAL A 268 -19.77 -5.79 15.37
C VAL A 268 -20.20 -5.76 13.90
N GLY A 269 -19.29 -6.10 12.98
CA GLY A 269 -19.54 -6.20 11.55
C GLY A 269 -20.03 -7.59 11.14
N ARG A 270 -19.34 -8.18 10.14
CA ARG A 270 -19.58 -9.55 9.69
C ARG A 270 -18.60 -10.47 10.42
N ASP A 271 -19.14 -11.39 11.19
CA ASP A 271 -18.40 -12.50 11.81
C ASP A 271 -18.35 -13.72 10.88
N MET A 272 -17.66 -14.78 11.30
CA MET A 272 -17.48 -15.99 10.52
C MET A 272 -18.82 -16.70 10.27
N GLU A 273 -19.72 -16.77 11.24
CA GLU A 273 -21.03 -17.43 11.08
C GLU A 273 -21.91 -16.73 10.03
N GLU A 274 -21.97 -15.40 10.05
CA GLU A 274 -22.68 -14.66 9.00
C GLU A 274 -21.96 -14.78 7.65
N SER A 275 -20.63 -14.88 7.65
CA SER A 275 -19.83 -15.01 6.44
C SER A 275 -20.05 -16.35 5.71
N GLU A 276 -20.13 -17.46 6.45
CA GLU A 276 -20.48 -18.78 5.89
C GLU A 276 -21.82 -18.74 5.14
N LYS A 277 -22.84 -18.19 5.80
CA LYS A 277 -24.17 -18.05 5.21
C LYS A 277 -24.14 -17.09 4.00
N ALA A 278 -23.41 -15.97 4.10
CA ALA A 278 -23.35 -14.97 3.07
C ALA A 278 -22.63 -15.47 1.80
N ALA A 279 -21.52 -16.17 1.95
CA ALA A 279 -20.77 -16.74 0.83
C ALA A 279 -21.66 -17.68 -0.02
N LYS A 280 -22.37 -18.60 0.63
CA LYS A 280 -23.31 -19.49 -0.06
C LYS A 280 -24.47 -18.76 -0.68
N TYR A 281 -25.07 -17.79 0.04
CA TYR A 281 -26.19 -17.00 -0.45
C TYR A 281 -25.85 -16.17 -1.69
N LEU A 282 -24.63 -15.61 -1.72
CA LEU A 282 -24.13 -14.81 -2.85
C LEU A 282 -23.77 -15.69 -4.06
N GLN A 283 -23.17 -16.87 -3.83
CA GLN A 283 -23.03 -17.89 -4.89
C GLN A 283 -24.38 -18.23 -5.52
N ASP A 284 -25.38 -18.54 -4.70
CA ASP A 284 -26.72 -18.94 -5.18
C ASP A 284 -27.45 -17.80 -5.90
N ALA A 285 -27.07 -16.55 -5.61
CA ALA A 285 -27.57 -15.37 -6.33
C ALA A 285 -26.99 -15.21 -7.74
N GLY A 286 -25.84 -15.86 -8.06
CA GLY A 286 -25.26 -15.87 -9.40
C GLY A 286 -23.82 -15.35 -9.52
N TYR A 287 -23.10 -15.14 -8.40
CA TYR A 287 -21.67 -14.88 -8.46
C TYR A 287 -20.89 -16.17 -8.81
N ASP A 288 -19.85 -16.01 -9.64
CA ASP A 288 -19.07 -17.14 -10.19
C ASP A 288 -17.70 -17.32 -9.52
N MET A 289 -17.27 -16.39 -8.68
CA MET A 289 -16.01 -16.47 -7.92
C MET A 289 -16.08 -15.53 -6.71
N LEU A 290 -15.46 -15.91 -5.60
CA LEU A 290 -15.18 -15.03 -4.47
C LEU A 290 -13.68 -14.68 -4.45
N ASN A 291 -13.37 -13.39 -4.48
CA ASN A 291 -12.02 -12.86 -4.33
C ASN A 291 -11.89 -12.27 -2.90
N CYS A 292 -11.28 -13.04 -2.01
CA CYS A 292 -11.42 -12.89 -0.57
C CYS A 292 -10.20 -12.28 0.11
N ASP A 293 -10.49 -11.52 1.17
CA ASP A 293 -9.58 -11.12 2.25
C ASP A 293 -10.37 -10.82 3.52
N ASN A 294 -9.82 -10.02 4.46
CA ASN A 294 -10.49 -9.56 5.68
C ASN A 294 -10.44 -8.03 5.80
N GLY A 295 -11.27 -7.51 6.70
CA GLY A 295 -11.22 -6.16 7.17
C GLY A 295 -12.21 -5.20 6.51
N THR A 296 -12.26 -4.02 7.09
CA THR A 296 -13.03 -2.86 6.62
C THR A 296 -12.15 -1.62 6.73
N TYR A 297 -12.62 -0.47 6.26
CA TYR A 297 -11.94 0.80 6.51
C TYR A 297 -11.91 1.19 8.00
N ASP A 298 -12.72 0.59 8.83
CA ASP A 298 -12.62 0.75 10.28
C ASP A 298 -11.50 -0.13 10.88
N ALA A 299 -11.12 -1.24 10.21
CA ALA A 299 -9.98 -2.12 10.51
C ALA A 299 -8.90 -2.00 9.43
N TRP A 300 -8.34 -0.82 9.25
CA TRP A 300 -7.55 -0.39 8.10
C TRP A 300 -6.34 -1.26 7.76
N TYR A 301 -5.65 -1.79 8.77
CA TYR A 301 -4.48 -2.65 8.59
C TYR A 301 -4.82 -4.08 8.16
N TRP A 302 -6.06 -4.54 8.25
CA TRP A 302 -6.52 -5.79 7.65
C TRP A 302 -6.80 -5.60 6.16
N ALA A 303 -7.49 -4.53 5.82
CA ALA A 303 -7.77 -4.20 4.42
C ALA A 303 -6.49 -3.91 3.62
N HIS A 304 -5.47 -3.35 4.27
CA HIS A 304 -4.19 -2.96 3.68
C HIS A 304 -3.02 -3.44 4.54
N PRO A 305 -2.71 -4.75 4.57
CA PRO A 305 -1.76 -5.31 5.53
C PRO A 305 -0.36 -4.69 5.45
N PRO A 306 0.11 -3.97 6.51
CA PRO A 306 1.46 -3.42 6.61
C PRO A 306 2.49 -4.52 6.92
N ILE A 307 3.76 -4.11 7.05
CA ILE A 307 4.87 -5.02 7.32
C ILE A 307 4.72 -5.76 8.66
N TYR A 308 4.02 -5.16 9.62
CA TYR A 308 3.79 -5.72 10.97
C TYR A 308 2.73 -6.84 11.00
N MET A 309 1.84 -6.90 10.00
CA MET A 309 0.84 -7.97 9.90
C MET A 309 1.51 -9.29 9.55
N PRO A 310 0.98 -10.44 10.02
CA PRO A 310 1.49 -11.75 9.63
C PRO A 310 1.50 -11.97 8.12
N GLU A 311 2.43 -12.75 7.61
CA GLU A 311 2.35 -13.26 6.24
C GLU A 311 1.16 -14.20 6.10
N ASN A 312 0.52 -14.19 4.92
CA ASN A 312 -0.67 -15.01 4.63
C ASN A 312 -1.83 -14.75 5.60
N CYS A 313 -1.93 -13.52 6.14
CA CYS A 313 -2.81 -13.15 7.27
C CYS A 313 -4.30 -13.48 7.08
N ASN A 314 -4.75 -13.69 5.84
CA ASN A 314 -6.16 -13.97 5.53
C ASN A 314 -6.40 -15.46 5.15
N LEU A 315 -5.34 -16.27 5.01
CA LEU A 315 -5.44 -17.58 4.38
C LEU A 315 -6.38 -18.56 5.14
N ASP A 316 -6.28 -18.59 6.46
CA ASP A 316 -7.07 -19.56 7.25
C ASP A 316 -8.56 -19.23 7.21
N ASP A 317 -8.93 -17.95 7.33
CA ASP A 317 -10.31 -17.49 7.23
C ASP A 317 -10.89 -17.73 5.83
N VAL A 318 -10.12 -17.43 4.78
CA VAL A 318 -10.51 -17.67 3.39
C VAL A 318 -10.63 -19.18 3.08
N ALA A 319 -9.70 -19.99 3.55
CA ALA A 319 -9.75 -21.44 3.43
C ALA A 319 -10.95 -22.05 4.17
N HIS A 320 -11.38 -21.41 5.27
CA HIS A 320 -12.60 -21.81 5.95
C HIS A 320 -13.82 -21.59 5.06
N ILE A 321 -13.97 -20.39 4.48
CA ILE A 321 -15.08 -20.04 3.58
C ILE A 321 -15.12 -20.91 2.32
N ARG A 322 -13.95 -21.34 1.79
CA ARG A 322 -13.88 -22.24 0.63
C ARG A 322 -14.71 -23.52 0.83
N LYS A 323 -14.91 -23.98 2.07
CA LYS A 323 -15.68 -25.19 2.39
C LYS A 323 -17.20 -25.04 2.21
N PHE A 324 -17.72 -23.81 2.14
CA PHE A 324 -19.14 -23.49 2.08
C PHE A 324 -19.63 -23.14 0.67
N VAL A 325 -18.71 -23.07 -0.31
CA VAL A 325 -19.04 -22.70 -1.69
C VAL A 325 -18.46 -23.69 -2.69
N ASP A 326 -19.13 -23.79 -3.85
CA ASP A 326 -18.71 -24.63 -4.97
C ASP A 326 -17.94 -23.82 -6.05
N ILE A 327 -18.12 -22.50 -6.04
CA ILE A 327 -17.41 -21.57 -6.94
C ILE A 327 -15.96 -21.36 -6.47
N PRO A 328 -15.05 -21.00 -7.38
CA PRO A 328 -13.66 -20.72 -7.04
C PRO A 328 -13.49 -19.61 -5.99
N VAL A 329 -12.49 -19.79 -5.13
CA VAL A 329 -12.12 -18.81 -4.09
C VAL A 329 -10.66 -18.41 -4.26
N VAL A 330 -10.42 -17.12 -4.40
CA VAL A 330 -9.09 -16.48 -4.42
C VAL A 330 -8.80 -15.89 -3.05
N CYS A 331 -7.59 -16.10 -2.54
CA CYS A 331 -7.12 -15.48 -1.31
C CYS A 331 -6.10 -14.37 -1.61
N ALA A 332 -6.31 -13.18 -1.03
CA ALA A 332 -5.37 -12.07 -1.05
C ALA A 332 -4.99 -11.64 0.38
N GLY A 333 -3.81 -11.02 0.55
CA GLY A 333 -3.32 -10.50 1.82
C GLY A 333 -1.95 -11.04 2.20
N ARG A 334 -0.88 -10.38 1.79
CA ARG A 334 0.51 -10.76 2.04
C ARG A 334 0.84 -12.23 1.70
N MET A 335 0.22 -12.75 0.63
CA MET A 335 0.42 -14.14 0.23
C MET A 335 1.88 -14.41 -0.17
N ASP A 336 2.47 -15.44 0.41
CA ASP A 336 3.71 -16.05 -0.06
C ASP A 336 3.38 -17.02 -1.21
N PRO A 337 4.11 -17.00 -2.34
CA PRO A 337 3.81 -17.86 -3.49
C PRO A 337 3.88 -19.36 -3.19
N ARG A 338 4.79 -19.81 -2.30
CA ARG A 338 4.92 -21.22 -1.92
C ARG A 338 3.77 -21.66 -1.05
N VAL A 339 3.40 -20.84 -0.06
CA VAL A 339 2.24 -21.11 0.81
C VAL A 339 0.95 -21.11 -0.01
N ALA A 340 0.83 -20.21 -0.99
CA ALA A 340 -0.30 -20.19 -1.92
C ALA A 340 -0.35 -21.47 -2.78
N ALA A 341 0.78 -21.94 -3.30
CA ALA A 341 0.86 -23.16 -4.08
C ALA A 341 0.45 -24.41 -3.26
N ASP A 342 0.93 -24.49 -2.02
CA ASP A 342 0.52 -25.56 -1.11
C ASP A 342 -0.98 -25.52 -0.82
N ALA A 343 -1.53 -24.34 -0.51
CA ALA A 343 -2.96 -24.17 -0.23
C ALA A 343 -3.84 -24.52 -1.45
N ILE A 344 -3.38 -24.22 -2.66
CA ILE A 344 -4.05 -24.62 -3.91
C ILE A 344 -4.00 -26.15 -4.07
N LYS A 345 -2.84 -26.76 -3.87
CA LYS A 345 -2.65 -28.22 -3.94
C LYS A 345 -3.54 -28.96 -2.95
N GLU A 346 -3.72 -28.40 -1.77
CA GLU A 346 -4.57 -28.93 -0.70
C GLU A 346 -6.06 -28.64 -0.91
N GLY A 347 -6.45 -27.87 -1.92
CA GLY A 347 -7.84 -27.47 -2.18
C GLY A 347 -8.40 -26.47 -1.17
N ARG A 348 -7.53 -25.76 -0.43
CA ARG A 348 -7.91 -24.72 0.54
C ARG A 348 -8.32 -23.42 -0.13
N ILE A 349 -7.73 -23.11 -1.29
CA ILE A 349 -8.06 -22.00 -2.18
C ILE A 349 -7.93 -22.45 -3.64
N ASP A 350 -8.48 -21.69 -4.58
CA ASP A 350 -8.40 -22.00 -6.01
C ASP A 350 -7.43 -21.08 -6.77
N GLY A 351 -7.14 -19.90 -6.23
CA GLY A 351 -6.20 -18.95 -6.79
C GLY A 351 -5.61 -18.02 -5.72
N ALA A 352 -4.52 -17.37 -6.06
CA ALA A 352 -3.81 -16.47 -5.16
C ALA A 352 -3.76 -15.05 -5.71
N GLY A 353 -4.22 -14.09 -4.90
CA GLY A 353 -4.26 -12.67 -5.21
C GLY A 353 -2.98 -11.96 -4.76
N PHE A 354 -2.32 -11.31 -5.72
CA PHE A 354 -1.16 -10.46 -5.49
C PHE A 354 -1.45 -9.07 -6.04
N ALA A 355 -0.99 -8.03 -5.38
CA ALA A 355 -1.15 -6.64 -5.84
C ALA A 355 0.18 -5.90 -5.87
N ARG A 356 0.69 -5.51 -4.71
CA ARG A 356 1.90 -4.70 -4.54
C ARG A 356 3.18 -5.30 -5.13
N PRO A 357 3.41 -6.62 -5.16
CA PRO A 357 4.57 -7.20 -5.85
C PRO A 357 4.66 -6.80 -7.32
N PHE A 358 3.53 -6.71 -8.03
CA PHE A 358 3.49 -6.25 -9.43
C PHE A 358 3.87 -4.77 -9.61
N LEU A 359 3.67 -3.93 -8.58
CA LEU A 359 4.16 -2.54 -8.63
C LEU A 359 5.67 -2.45 -8.44
N ALA A 360 6.22 -3.31 -7.59
CA ALA A 360 7.67 -3.36 -7.36
C ALA A 360 8.41 -3.96 -8.57
N ASP A 361 7.84 -5.02 -9.14
CA ASP A 361 8.41 -5.75 -10.29
C ASP A 361 7.30 -6.39 -11.13
N GLN A 362 6.98 -5.83 -12.29
CA GLN A 362 5.93 -6.38 -13.18
C GLN A 362 6.28 -7.78 -13.70
N ALA A 363 7.56 -8.13 -13.72
CA ALA A 363 8.06 -9.42 -14.24
C ALA A 363 8.25 -10.49 -13.15
N TRP A 364 7.85 -10.22 -11.89
CA TRP A 364 8.15 -11.11 -10.77
C TRP A 364 7.64 -12.56 -10.99
N VAL A 365 6.48 -12.73 -11.62
CA VAL A 365 5.92 -14.07 -11.90
C VAL A 365 6.77 -14.83 -12.89
N THR A 366 7.20 -14.18 -13.98
CA THR A 366 8.11 -14.78 -14.97
C THR A 366 9.45 -15.14 -14.35
N LYS A 367 10.01 -14.27 -13.52
CA LYS A 367 11.26 -14.53 -12.78
C LYS A 367 11.11 -15.72 -11.84
N LEU A 368 10.02 -15.79 -11.09
CA LEU A 368 9.70 -16.91 -10.21
C LEU A 368 9.60 -18.24 -11.00
N MET A 369 8.89 -18.24 -12.14
CA MET A 369 8.78 -19.40 -13.02
C MET A 369 10.14 -19.88 -13.56
N ASN A 370 11.05 -18.95 -13.80
CA ASN A 370 12.38 -19.25 -14.32
C ASN A 370 13.42 -19.61 -13.24
N GLY A 371 13.04 -19.58 -11.94
CA GLY A 371 13.99 -19.79 -10.84
C GLY A 371 14.95 -18.63 -10.62
N GLN A 372 14.55 -17.42 -11.02
CA GLN A 372 15.31 -16.17 -10.92
C GLN A 372 14.82 -15.30 -9.76
N GLU A 373 14.59 -15.90 -8.61
CA GLU A 373 13.99 -15.20 -7.45
C GLU A 373 14.85 -14.04 -6.95
N ASP A 374 16.17 -14.23 -6.94
CA ASP A 374 17.12 -13.19 -6.51
C ASP A 374 17.13 -11.95 -7.45
N ASP A 375 16.54 -12.07 -8.65
CA ASP A 375 16.36 -10.96 -9.58
C ASP A 375 15.05 -10.19 -9.34
N ILE A 376 14.14 -10.70 -8.48
CA ILE A 376 12.88 -10.04 -8.18
C ILE A 376 13.14 -8.86 -7.25
N ARG A 377 12.75 -7.65 -7.68
CA ARG A 377 12.71 -6.48 -6.81
C ARG A 377 11.55 -6.63 -5.82
N PRO A 378 11.79 -6.78 -4.52
CA PRO A 378 10.73 -7.09 -3.57
C PRO A 378 9.86 -5.87 -3.25
N CYS A 379 8.57 -6.10 -3.01
CA CYS A 379 7.73 -5.13 -2.33
C CYS A 379 8.06 -5.11 -0.85
N ILE A 380 8.40 -3.96 -0.31
CA ILE A 380 8.78 -3.78 1.11
C ILE A 380 7.62 -3.42 2.03
N LEU A 381 6.38 -3.50 1.58
CA LEU A 381 5.17 -3.27 2.37
C LEU A 381 5.05 -1.88 3.03
N CYS A 382 5.69 -0.88 2.45
CA CYS A 382 5.76 0.48 3.00
C CYS A 382 4.52 1.34 2.74
N HIS A 383 3.65 0.97 1.82
CA HIS A 383 2.48 1.74 1.32
C HIS A 383 2.76 3.17 0.83
N ASN A 384 4.01 3.60 0.74
CA ASN A 384 4.37 4.99 0.49
C ASN A 384 4.10 5.44 -0.96
N GLY A 385 4.58 4.68 -1.95
CA GLY A 385 4.41 5.03 -3.37
C GLY A 385 3.09 4.55 -3.98
N CYS A 386 2.50 3.48 -3.46
CA CYS A 386 1.27 2.92 -3.97
C CYS A 386 0.04 3.57 -3.31
N PHE A 387 -0.31 3.12 -2.11
CA PHE A 387 -1.56 3.46 -1.47
C PHE A 387 -1.61 4.92 -1.03
N ASN A 388 -0.52 5.42 -0.44
CA ASN A 388 -0.47 6.79 0.09
C ASN A 388 -0.48 7.87 -1.01
N MET A 389 -0.07 7.55 -2.24
CA MET A 389 -0.08 8.50 -3.36
C MET A 389 -1.38 8.48 -4.18
N CYS A 390 -2.02 7.33 -4.32
CA CYS A 390 -3.24 7.22 -5.12
C CYS A 390 -4.54 7.45 -4.34
N HIS A 391 -4.48 7.42 -3.01
CA HIS A 391 -5.60 7.72 -2.15
C HIS A 391 -5.28 8.95 -1.31
N TYR A 392 -6.06 9.98 -1.35
CA TYR A 392 -5.91 11.18 -0.51
C TYR A 392 -6.13 10.91 0.99
N LYS A 393 -5.58 9.80 1.49
CA LYS A 393 -5.82 9.28 2.83
C LYS A 393 -4.51 9.16 3.58
N GLY A 394 -4.40 9.86 4.67
CA GLY A 394 -3.20 9.94 5.48
C GLY A 394 -2.55 11.31 5.41
N VAL A 395 -1.37 11.42 5.98
CA VAL A 395 -0.66 12.69 6.02
C VAL A 395 -0.13 13.04 4.63
N PRO A 396 -0.43 14.23 4.08
CA PRO A 396 0.02 14.63 2.76
C PRO A 396 1.54 14.48 2.60
N ASN A 397 1.95 13.96 1.45
CA ASN A 397 3.35 13.86 1.10
C ASN A 397 3.78 15.17 0.46
N ASP A 398 4.47 16.03 1.21
CA ASP A 398 4.90 17.36 0.79
C ASP A 398 6.28 17.38 0.10
N GLN A 399 6.75 16.24 -0.37
CA GLN A 399 8.02 16.16 -1.09
C GLN A 399 7.82 16.47 -2.56
N ASP A 400 8.77 17.20 -3.19
CA ASP A 400 8.75 17.68 -4.57
C ASP A 400 8.65 16.60 -5.67
N LEU A 401 8.54 15.36 -5.29
CA LEU A 401 8.39 14.20 -6.17
C LEU A 401 6.92 13.80 -6.36
N SER A 402 5.99 14.72 -6.15
CA SER A 402 4.58 14.52 -6.46
C SER A 402 4.41 14.45 -7.96
N ASP A 403 3.98 13.32 -8.47
CA ASP A 403 3.86 13.10 -9.88
C ASP A 403 2.40 12.84 -10.28
N SER A 404 1.68 12.09 -9.51
CA SER A 404 0.28 11.78 -9.78
C SER A 404 -0.47 11.56 -8.49
N LEU A 405 -1.65 12.12 -8.44
CA LEU A 405 -2.57 11.97 -7.32
C LEU A 405 -3.53 10.79 -7.49
N HIS A 406 -3.55 10.14 -8.65
CA HIS A 406 -4.56 9.12 -8.99
C HIS A 406 -3.98 7.76 -9.41
N LEU A 407 -2.81 7.70 -10.04
CA LEU A 407 -2.17 6.41 -10.33
C LEU A 407 -1.22 5.98 -9.21
N ALA A 408 -1.17 4.69 -8.94
CA ALA A 408 -0.21 4.13 -7.99
C ALA A 408 1.22 4.27 -8.53
N ARG A 409 2.15 4.43 -7.61
CA ARG A 409 3.60 4.43 -7.84
C ARG A 409 4.24 3.39 -6.92
N CYS A 410 5.52 3.15 -7.07
CA CYS A 410 6.27 2.30 -6.15
C CYS A 410 7.45 3.05 -5.54
N ALA A 411 7.63 2.94 -4.23
CA ALA A 411 8.74 3.59 -3.53
C ALA A 411 10.11 3.06 -4.01
N VAL A 412 10.18 1.77 -4.30
CA VAL A 412 11.42 1.08 -4.72
C VAL A 412 11.58 0.95 -6.23
N ASN A 413 10.57 1.37 -7.02
CA ASN A 413 10.60 1.32 -8.48
C ASN A 413 10.07 2.62 -9.07
N ALA A 414 10.98 3.53 -9.43
CA ALA A 414 10.63 4.83 -9.99
C ALA A 414 9.99 4.76 -11.39
N GLU A 415 10.12 3.63 -12.09
CA GLU A 415 9.56 3.45 -13.43
C GLU A 415 8.07 3.13 -13.44
N THR A 416 7.52 2.62 -12.31
CA THR A 416 6.13 2.15 -12.23
C THR A 416 5.14 3.26 -12.58
N MET A 417 4.41 3.06 -13.69
CA MET A 417 3.45 4.00 -14.27
C MET A 417 4.04 5.38 -14.64
N GLN A 418 5.37 5.47 -14.78
CA GLN A 418 6.10 6.68 -15.16
C GLN A 418 7.05 6.43 -16.35
N TRP A 419 6.77 5.43 -17.17
CA TRP A 419 7.68 5.01 -18.25
C TRP A 419 8.01 6.10 -19.28
N GLU A 420 7.14 7.06 -19.51
CA GLU A 420 7.44 8.17 -20.42
C GLU A 420 8.48 9.11 -19.80
N LYS A 421 8.35 9.41 -18.51
CA LYS A 421 9.28 10.26 -17.75
C LYS A 421 10.58 9.53 -17.42
N HIS A 422 10.50 8.26 -17.05
CA HIS A 422 11.60 7.46 -16.53
C HIS A 422 12.05 6.35 -17.47
N LYS A 423 11.86 6.52 -18.79
CA LYS A 423 12.36 5.59 -19.78
C LYS A 423 13.89 5.60 -19.81
N ILE A 424 14.51 4.49 -19.46
CA ILE A 424 15.96 4.32 -19.58
C ILE A 424 16.32 4.26 -21.06
N VAL A 425 17.11 5.23 -21.49
CA VAL A 425 17.62 5.33 -22.86
C VAL A 425 19.15 5.30 -22.82
N PRO A 426 19.81 4.42 -23.60
CA PRO A 426 21.27 4.40 -23.68
C PRO A 426 21.84 5.76 -24.11
N THR A 427 22.92 6.17 -23.47
CA THR A 427 23.61 7.41 -23.84
C THR A 427 24.52 7.21 -25.06
N SER A 428 24.61 8.22 -25.92
CA SER A 428 25.61 8.27 -26.98
C SER A 428 26.97 8.84 -26.50
N ASN A 429 27.05 9.35 -25.26
CA ASN A 429 28.25 9.94 -24.68
C ASN A 429 28.52 9.34 -23.29
N PRO A 430 29.08 8.11 -23.22
CA PRO A 430 29.44 7.48 -21.95
C PRO A 430 30.41 8.33 -21.14
N LYS A 431 30.16 8.43 -19.83
CA LYS A 431 30.99 9.17 -18.89
C LYS A 431 31.37 8.25 -17.72
N THR A 432 32.52 8.47 -17.12
CA THR A 432 32.82 7.97 -15.78
C THR A 432 32.16 8.90 -14.79
N VAL A 433 31.34 8.33 -13.88
CA VAL A 433 30.59 9.08 -12.87
C VAL A 433 30.99 8.57 -11.50
N HIS A 434 31.59 9.43 -10.68
CA HIS A 434 31.98 9.07 -9.31
C HIS A 434 30.80 9.25 -8.36
N ILE A 435 30.52 8.22 -7.57
CA ILE A 435 29.41 8.19 -6.58
C ILE A 435 30.01 8.04 -5.20
N ILE A 436 29.80 9.04 -4.36
CA ILE A 436 30.35 9.07 -2.99
C ILE A 436 29.28 8.60 -2.02
N GLY A 437 29.42 7.38 -1.53
CA GLY A 437 28.48 6.68 -0.65
C GLY A 437 27.74 5.54 -1.36
N GLY A 438 27.89 4.33 -0.81
CA GLY A 438 27.31 3.07 -1.29
C GLY A 438 26.00 2.67 -0.60
N GLY A 439 25.23 3.63 -0.07
CA GLY A 439 23.88 3.41 0.40
C GLY A 439 22.89 3.18 -0.76
N ILE A 440 21.59 3.02 -0.45
CA ILE A 440 20.55 2.77 -1.45
C ILE A 440 20.54 3.84 -2.55
N GLY A 441 20.71 5.13 -2.20
CA GLY A 441 20.75 6.20 -3.19
C GLY A 441 21.94 6.10 -4.15
N GLY A 442 23.12 5.75 -3.64
CA GLY A 442 24.30 5.55 -4.46
C GLY A 442 24.18 4.33 -5.39
N MET A 443 23.69 3.21 -4.85
CA MET A 443 23.48 1.98 -5.64
C MET A 443 22.39 2.17 -6.71
N GLU A 444 21.29 2.88 -6.42
CA GLU A 444 20.26 3.15 -7.44
C GLU A 444 20.79 4.09 -8.53
N ALA A 445 21.54 5.12 -8.18
CA ALA A 445 22.18 5.98 -9.16
C ALA A 445 23.16 5.18 -10.06
N ALA A 446 23.99 4.33 -9.47
CA ALA A 446 24.92 3.47 -10.21
C ALA A 446 24.18 2.52 -11.15
N ARG A 447 23.10 1.88 -10.67
CA ARG A 447 22.26 0.97 -11.48
C ARG A 447 21.72 1.68 -12.72
N VAL A 448 21.11 2.84 -12.54
CA VAL A 448 20.51 3.60 -13.65
C VAL A 448 21.58 4.09 -14.63
N LEU A 449 22.69 4.63 -14.13
CA LEU A 449 23.82 5.06 -14.97
C LEU A 449 24.36 3.92 -15.80
N LYS A 450 24.55 2.73 -15.20
CA LYS A 450 25.06 1.57 -15.90
C LYS A 450 24.11 1.09 -17.00
N LEU A 451 22.81 1.04 -16.72
CA LEU A 451 21.77 0.71 -17.70
C LEU A 451 21.70 1.73 -18.85
N ARG A 452 22.10 2.97 -18.61
CA ARG A 452 22.24 3.98 -19.65
C ARG A 452 23.56 3.93 -20.41
N GLY A 453 24.50 3.06 -20.02
CA GLY A 453 25.79 2.88 -20.68
C GLY A 453 26.91 3.79 -20.16
N HIS A 454 26.74 4.44 -19.01
CA HIS A 454 27.81 5.14 -18.30
C HIS A 454 28.71 4.16 -17.50
N ASN A 455 29.82 4.66 -16.98
CA ASN A 455 30.74 3.94 -16.11
C ASN A 455 30.67 4.51 -14.68
N PRO A 456 29.72 4.08 -13.84
CA PRO A 456 29.66 4.50 -12.45
C PRO A 456 30.76 3.83 -11.62
N VAL A 457 31.36 4.60 -10.69
CA VAL A 457 32.34 4.14 -9.71
C VAL A 457 31.84 4.54 -8.33
N ILE A 458 31.57 3.58 -7.47
CA ILE A 458 31.11 3.82 -6.09
C ILE A 458 32.33 3.86 -5.16
N HIS A 459 32.42 4.91 -4.36
CA HIS A 459 33.39 5.07 -3.27
C HIS A 459 32.64 4.98 -1.94
N GLU A 460 32.89 3.93 -1.15
CA GLU A 460 32.21 3.68 0.12
C GLU A 460 33.22 3.58 1.27
N LYS A 461 33.02 4.38 2.31
CA LYS A 461 33.91 4.40 3.50
C LYS A 461 33.85 3.14 4.34
N ALA A 462 32.69 2.45 4.34
CA ALA A 462 32.48 1.21 5.06
C ALA A 462 33.05 -0.01 4.31
N SER A 463 33.14 -1.14 5.02
CA SER A 463 33.59 -2.42 4.46
C SER A 463 32.53 -3.13 3.63
N GLU A 464 31.30 -2.59 3.54
CA GLU A 464 30.21 -3.14 2.75
C GLU A 464 29.24 -2.05 2.26
N LEU A 465 28.49 -2.37 1.20
CA LEU A 465 27.41 -1.54 0.67
C LEU A 465 26.15 -1.64 1.54
N GLY A 466 25.35 -0.57 1.56
CA GLY A 466 24.05 -0.53 2.22
C GLY A 466 23.84 0.72 3.09
N GLY A 467 24.91 1.27 3.66
CA GLY A 467 24.83 2.46 4.49
C GLY A 467 23.83 2.33 5.65
N THR A 468 23.09 3.37 5.96
CA THR A 468 22.08 3.38 7.05
C THR A 468 20.96 2.36 6.82
N PHE A 469 20.75 1.88 5.59
CA PHE A 469 19.71 0.90 5.31
C PHE A 469 19.98 -0.47 5.95
N ILE A 470 21.23 -0.78 6.28
CA ILE A 470 21.60 -1.98 7.07
C ILE A 470 20.88 -1.94 8.42
N ALA A 471 21.03 -0.84 9.16
CA ALA A 471 20.31 -0.63 10.42
C ALA A 471 18.79 -0.59 10.23
N ALA A 472 18.30 0.14 9.21
CA ALA A 472 16.87 0.27 8.93
C ALA A 472 16.17 -1.05 8.58
N SER A 473 16.92 -2.11 8.24
CA SER A 473 16.41 -3.44 7.91
C SER A 473 16.63 -4.48 9.01
N ALA A 474 17.15 -4.08 10.17
CA ALA A 474 17.65 -5.00 11.18
C ALA A 474 16.55 -5.70 11.99
N GLU A 475 15.43 -5.02 12.24
CA GLU A 475 14.36 -5.58 13.07
C GLU A 475 13.80 -6.88 12.49
N SER A 476 13.36 -7.78 13.36
CA SER A 476 13.00 -9.16 13.05
C SER A 476 11.94 -9.28 11.93
N TYR A 477 10.94 -8.43 11.94
CA TYR A 477 9.84 -8.40 10.97
C TYR A 477 10.18 -7.72 9.63
N LYS A 478 11.38 -7.14 9.48
CA LYS A 478 11.81 -6.40 8.27
C LYS A 478 12.52 -7.26 7.22
N GLY A 479 12.15 -8.54 7.09
CA GLY A 479 12.73 -9.46 6.10
C GLY A 479 12.73 -8.90 4.67
N LYS A 480 11.63 -8.26 4.26
CA LYS A 480 11.51 -7.68 2.91
C LYS A 480 12.44 -6.50 2.64
N LEU A 481 12.90 -5.79 3.67
CA LEU A 481 13.92 -4.76 3.52
C LEU A 481 15.31 -5.39 3.33
N ARG A 482 15.60 -6.49 4.04
CA ARG A 482 16.85 -7.24 3.84
C ARG A 482 16.92 -7.86 2.44
N GLU A 483 15.80 -8.40 1.94
CA GLU A 483 15.70 -8.86 0.54
C GLU A 483 15.98 -7.72 -0.46
N LEU A 484 15.47 -6.52 -0.22
CA LEU A 484 15.73 -5.35 -1.08
C LEU A 484 17.23 -4.97 -1.05
N LEU A 485 17.86 -4.98 0.12
CA LEU A 485 19.31 -4.71 0.23
C LEU A 485 20.12 -5.75 -0.52
N ALA A 486 19.78 -7.03 -0.38
CA ALA A 486 20.41 -8.12 -1.12
C ALA A 486 20.24 -7.95 -2.64
N TRP A 487 19.04 -7.58 -3.08
CA TRP A 487 18.77 -7.29 -4.50
C TRP A 487 19.64 -6.14 -5.02
N TYR A 488 19.80 -5.03 -4.29
CA TYR A 488 20.69 -3.94 -4.70
C TYR A 488 22.15 -4.37 -4.78
N LYS A 489 22.65 -5.12 -3.79
CA LYS A 489 24.02 -5.67 -3.82
C LYS A 489 24.22 -6.59 -5.03
N LYS A 490 23.25 -7.45 -5.33
CA LYS A 490 23.25 -8.29 -6.53
C LYS A 490 23.25 -7.47 -7.81
N GLN A 491 22.44 -6.42 -7.91
CA GLN A 491 22.45 -5.52 -9.08
C GLN A 491 23.82 -4.89 -9.31
N MET A 492 24.55 -4.49 -8.26
CA MET A 492 25.91 -3.95 -8.42
C MET A 492 26.86 -5.00 -9.01
N ALA A 493 26.75 -6.25 -8.55
CA ALA A 493 27.57 -7.35 -9.03
C ALA A 493 27.22 -7.73 -10.48
N ASP A 494 25.94 -7.95 -10.80
CA ASP A 494 25.46 -8.37 -12.13
C ASP A 494 25.78 -7.34 -13.22
N LEU A 495 25.61 -6.06 -12.89
CA LEU A 495 25.92 -4.94 -13.77
C LEU A 495 27.43 -4.61 -13.80
N GLN A 496 28.24 -5.32 -13.04
CA GLN A 496 29.69 -5.08 -12.94
C GLN A 496 30.00 -3.59 -12.65
N VAL A 497 29.35 -3.05 -11.64
CA VAL A 497 29.66 -1.70 -11.15
C VAL A 497 30.98 -1.74 -10.39
N GLU A 498 31.88 -0.81 -10.70
CA GLU A 498 33.13 -0.66 -9.96
C GLU A 498 32.84 -0.11 -8.56
N VAL A 499 33.33 -0.80 -7.52
CA VAL A 499 33.07 -0.46 -6.10
C VAL A 499 34.38 -0.47 -5.31
N HIS A 500 34.68 0.63 -4.67
CA HIS A 500 35.80 0.81 -3.76
C HIS A 500 35.29 0.89 -2.33
N LEU A 501 35.47 -0.19 -1.57
CA LEU A 501 35.14 -0.26 -0.15
C LEU A 501 36.30 0.21 0.71
N ASN A 502 36.03 0.63 1.94
CA ASN A 502 37.00 1.20 2.89
C ASN A 502 37.71 2.45 2.31
N GLU A 503 37.05 3.17 1.42
CA GLU A 503 37.58 4.36 0.77
C GLU A 503 36.79 5.61 1.20
N THR A 504 37.39 6.47 1.99
CA THR A 504 36.77 7.73 2.42
C THR A 504 37.18 8.85 1.47
N ILE A 505 36.19 9.50 0.87
CA ILE A 505 36.38 10.70 0.04
C ILE A 505 36.12 11.93 0.89
N GLU A 506 37.15 12.73 1.11
CA GLU A 506 37.06 13.98 1.90
C GLU A 506 36.78 15.20 1.02
N ASN A 507 37.15 15.14 -0.27
CA ASN A 507 37.00 16.27 -1.20
C ASN A 507 36.66 15.80 -2.60
N VAL A 508 35.65 16.40 -3.23
CA VAL A 508 35.21 16.09 -4.62
C VAL A 508 36.14 16.64 -5.68
N GLU A 509 37.04 17.58 -5.35
CA GLU A 509 37.96 18.22 -6.30
C GLU A 509 38.90 17.22 -6.99
N GLN A 510 39.19 16.08 -6.36
CA GLN A 510 39.98 15.00 -6.95
C GLN A 510 39.34 14.40 -8.24
N PHE A 511 38.01 14.58 -8.40
CA PHE A 511 37.27 14.11 -9.58
C PHE A 511 36.96 15.22 -10.58
N LYS A 512 37.72 16.34 -10.52
CA LYS A 512 37.49 17.48 -11.41
C LYS A 512 37.45 17.07 -12.87
N GLY A 513 36.38 17.48 -13.56
CA GLY A 513 36.14 17.15 -14.97
C GLY A 513 35.16 15.98 -15.18
N SER A 514 34.90 15.17 -14.16
CA SER A 514 33.89 14.11 -14.21
C SER A 514 32.63 14.52 -13.44
N PRO A 515 31.45 14.00 -13.78
CA PRO A 515 30.27 14.14 -12.92
C PRO A 515 30.46 13.41 -11.59
N VAL A 516 30.00 14.03 -10.51
CA VAL A 516 30.05 13.47 -9.16
C VAL A 516 28.65 13.43 -8.57
N ILE A 517 28.24 12.30 -8.03
CA ILE A 517 27.02 12.14 -7.24
C ILE A 517 27.42 11.97 -5.77
N VAL A 518 26.98 12.90 -4.92
CA VAL A 518 27.15 12.82 -3.47
C VAL A 518 25.91 12.14 -2.88
N ALA A 519 26.11 10.96 -2.28
CA ALA A 519 25.09 10.11 -1.68
C ALA A 519 25.44 9.76 -0.22
N THR A 520 26.05 10.71 0.50
CA THR A 520 26.65 10.52 1.85
C THR A 520 25.61 10.42 2.98
N GLY A 521 24.33 10.54 2.66
CA GLY A 521 23.23 10.30 3.61
C GLY A 521 23.07 11.37 4.68
N SER A 522 22.74 10.95 5.88
CA SER A 522 22.44 11.80 7.03
C SER A 522 23.16 11.31 8.28
N VAL A 523 23.19 12.14 9.31
CA VAL A 523 23.71 11.82 10.64
C VAL A 523 22.62 12.01 11.69
N ALA A 524 22.67 11.24 12.76
CA ALA A 524 21.72 11.34 13.86
C ALA A 524 21.77 12.72 14.51
N ARG A 525 20.61 13.23 14.88
CA ARG A 525 20.49 14.44 15.70
C ARG A 525 20.90 14.12 17.15
N VAL A 526 21.80 14.89 17.71
CA VAL A 526 22.25 14.76 19.09
C VAL A 526 21.61 15.86 19.95
N LEU A 527 21.02 15.49 21.08
CA LEU A 527 20.41 16.40 22.05
C LEU A 527 21.47 17.00 22.99
N ARG A 528 22.41 17.78 22.43
CA ARG A 528 23.61 18.30 23.16
C ARG A 528 23.28 19.14 24.40
N SER A 529 22.09 19.75 24.43
CA SER A 529 21.62 20.55 25.57
C SER A 529 21.06 19.74 26.73
N VAL A 530 20.86 18.43 26.55
CA VAL A 530 20.31 17.54 27.56
C VAL A 530 21.46 16.96 28.39
N PRO A 531 21.55 17.26 29.69
CA PRO A 531 22.55 16.65 30.58
C PRO A 531 22.46 15.11 30.56
N GLY A 532 23.59 14.43 30.46
CA GLY A 532 23.64 12.96 30.36
C GLY A 532 23.33 12.40 28.97
N ASN A 533 23.26 13.24 27.93
CA ASN A 533 22.98 12.79 26.57
C ASN A 533 24.00 11.77 26.04
N GLU A 534 25.23 11.78 26.56
CA GLU A 534 26.29 10.82 26.24
C GLU A 534 26.00 9.39 26.69
N LYS A 535 25.00 9.20 27.56
CA LYS A 535 24.53 7.88 28.03
C LYS A 535 23.45 7.28 27.07
N MET A 536 22.94 8.07 26.15
CA MET A 536 21.96 7.59 25.18
C MET A 536 22.66 6.78 24.08
N ILE A 537 22.04 5.67 23.71
CA ILE A 537 22.41 4.85 22.54
C ILE A 537 21.68 5.40 21.32
N GLU A 538 22.38 5.68 20.25
CA GLU A 538 21.76 6.12 19.01
C GLU A 538 20.97 4.98 18.36
N ALA A 539 19.85 5.28 17.70
CA ALA A 539 18.97 4.29 17.11
C ALA A 539 19.70 3.30 16.18
N CYS A 540 20.57 3.77 15.28
CA CYS A 540 21.34 2.88 14.41
C CYS A 540 22.38 2.04 15.17
N GLU A 541 22.96 2.57 16.24
CA GLU A 541 23.90 1.79 17.09
C GLU A 541 23.17 0.64 17.78
N TYR A 542 21.95 0.88 18.29
CA TYR A 542 21.12 -0.19 18.83
C TYR A 542 20.78 -1.22 17.73
N LEU A 543 20.30 -0.79 16.59
CA LEU A 543 19.87 -1.65 15.50
C LEU A 543 21.04 -2.46 14.89
N THR A 544 22.28 -1.99 15.02
CA THR A 544 23.49 -2.71 14.57
C THR A 544 24.14 -3.56 15.65
N GLY A 545 23.51 -3.73 16.82
CA GLY A 545 23.87 -4.75 17.80
C GLY A 545 24.28 -4.27 19.17
N THR A 546 24.24 -2.96 19.47
CA THR A 546 24.48 -2.47 20.83
C THR A 546 23.42 -3.01 21.78
N GLN A 547 23.86 -3.65 22.84
CA GLN A 547 22.99 -4.30 23.82
C GLN A 547 22.32 -3.28 24.74
N VAL A 548 21.07 -3.53 25.12
CA VAL A 548 20.29 -2.72 26.06
C VAL A 548 19.73 -3.58 27.19
N GLY A 549 19.43 -2.95 28.32
CA GLY A 549 18.82 -3.59 29.47
C GLY A 549 17.38 -4.09 29.23
N GLU A 550 16.67 -4.43 30.31
CA GLU A 550 15.30 -4.95 30.24
C GLU A 550 14.28 -3.83 30.01
N THR A 551 14.40 -2.72 30.75
CA THR A 551 13.51 -1.56 30.64
C THR A 551 14.19 -0.47 29.82
N VAL A 552 13.63 -0.13 28.66
CA VAL A 552 14.27 0.76 27.69
C VAL A 552 13.40 1.97 27.39
N ALA A 553 13.89 3.15 27.69
CA ALA A 553 13.25 4.40 27.29
C ALA A 553 13.66 4.75 25.84
N VAL A 554 12.68 4.88 24.96
CA VAL A 554 12.86 5.32 23.57
C VAL A 554 12.43 6.78 23.46
N ILE A 555 13.38 7.65 23.21
CA ILE A 555 13.16 9.10 23.07
C ILE A 555 12.91 9.43 21.61
N GLY A 556 11.66 9.83 21.33
CA GLY A 556 11.13 10.10 19.99
C GLY A 556 10.16 9.02 19.53
N GLY A 557 8.86 9.39 19.46
CA GLY A 557 7.75 8.55 19.01
C GLY A 557 7.45 8.68 17.51
N GLY A 558 8.46 8.99 16.69
CA GLY A 558 8.39 8.87 15.25
C GLY A 558 8.34 7.41 14.79
N LEU A 559 8.27 7.16 13.47
CA LEU A 559 8.17 5.79 12.94
C LEU A 559 9.32 4.91 13.44
N THR A 560 10.57 5.37 13.33
CA THR A 560 11.75 4.60 13.77
C THR A 560 11.70 4.28 15.26
N GLY A 561 11.35 5.24 16.12
CA GLY A 561 11.27 5.00 17.56
C GLY A 561 10.13 4.04 17.93
N CYS A 562 8.99 4.14 17.26
CA CYS A 562 7.89 3.20 17.42
C CYS A 562 8.26 1.79 16.93
N GLU A 563 8.95 1.66 15.81
CA GLU A 563 9.43 0.37 15.31
C GLU A 563 10.44 -0.27 16.25
N ILE A 564 11.38 0.51 16.78
CA ILE A 564 12.31 0.05 17.82
C ILE A 564 11.57 -0.42 19.08
N ALA A 565 10.59 0.36 19.56
CA ALA A 565 9.79 -0.02 20.73
C ALA A 565 8.99 -1.31 20.47
N TYR A 566 8.46 -1.48 19.27
CA TYR A 566 7.77 -2.69 18.85
C TYR A 566 8.71 -3.89 18.85
N GLU A 567 9.89 -3.78 18.24
CA GLU A 567 10.92 -4.83 18.25
C GLU A 567 11.37 -5.20 19.66
N LEU A 568 11.63 -4.21 20.52
CA LEU A 568 11.99 -4.44 21.94
C LEU A 568 10.91 -5.27 22.66
N ALA A 569 9.65 -4.93 22.45
CA ALA A 569 8.53 -5.67 23.03
C ALA A 569 8.42 -7.10 22.48
N LEU A 570 8.66 -7.31 21.18
CA LEU A 570 8.72 -8.65 20.56
C LEU A 570 9.85 -9.49 21.14
N GLN A 571 10.95 -8.86 21.56
CA GLN A 571 12.09 -9.51 22.26
C GLN A 571 11.81 -9.77 23.75
N GLY A 572 10.62 -9.42 24.26
CA GLY A 572 10.24 -9.58 25.66
C GLY A 572 10.78 -8.49 26.60
N LYS A 573 11.35 -7.42 26.05
CA LYS A 573 11.79 -6.25 26.83
C LYS A 573 10.62 -5.31 27.12
N LYS A 574 10.85 -4.32 27.98
CA LYS A 574 9.86 -3.35 28.44
C LYS A 574 10.14 -1.95 27.85
N PRO A 575 9.73 -1.65 26.63
CA PRO A 575 9.89 -0.33 26.05
C PRO A 575 8.98 0.70 26.72
N ILE A 576 9.48 1.93 26.80
CA ILE A 576 8.73 3.13 27.23
C ILE A 576 8.96 4.19 26.17
N ILE A 577 7.90 4.75 25.56
CA ILE A 577 8.02 5.75 24.51
C ILE A 577 7.81 7.15 25.11
N VAL A 578 8.72 8.07 24.82
CA VAL A 578 8.61 9.48 25.21
C VAL A 578 8.59 10.33 23.93
N GLU A 579 7.47 11.04 23.72
CA GLU A 579 7.26 11.87 22.52
C GLU A 579 6.85 13.29 22.92
N MET A 580 7.50 14.28 22.31
CA MET A 580 7.22 15.71 22.57
C MET A 580 5.93 16.19 21.91
N LYS A 581 5.43 15.50 20.88
CA LYS A 581 4.20 15.82 20.19
C LYS A 581 2.99 15.15 20.87
N ASP A 582 1.81 15.53 20.42
CA ASP A 582 0.52 15.07 20.91
C ASP A 582 0.08 13.69 20.36
N ASP A 583 0.86 13.11 19.43
CA ASP A 583 0.57 11.79 18.86
C ASP A 583 1.85 11.10 18.37
N LEU A 584 1.81 9.76 18.35
CA LEU A 584 2.85 8.92 17.76
C LEU A 584 2.81 8.99 16.24
N ILE A 585 3.97 8.83 15.60
CA ILE A 585 4.12 8.70 14.14
C ILE A 585 3.38 9.85 13.41
N SER A 586 3.54 11.07 13.91
CA SER A 586 2.91 12.27 13.36
C SER A 586 3.68 12.88 12.18
N GLN A 587 4.75 12.22 11.71
CA GLN A 587 5.48 12.66 10.52
C GLN A 587 4.67 12.42 9.24
N LYS A 588 4.86 13.32 8.26
CA LYS A 588 4.22 13.20 6.95
C LYS A 588 4.78 12.02 6.14
N GLY A 589 3.95 11.48 5.24
CA GLY A 589 4.36 10.43 4.30
C GLY A 589 4.28 8.99 4.84
N VAL A 590 3.80 8.77 6.06
CA VAL A 590 3.51 7.44 6.60
C VAL A 590 2.04 7.10 6.36
N CYS A 591 1.79 5.94 5.77
CA CYS A 591 0.43 5.46 5.53
C CYS A 591 -0.28 5.12 6.85
N LEU A 592 -1.56 5.44 6.94
CA LEU A 592 -2.37 5.16 8.12
C LEU A 592 -2.40 3.67 8.49
N ALA A 593 -2.31 2.75 7.51
CA ALA A 593 -2.25 1.32 7.79
C ALA A 593 -1.04 0.93 8.66
N ASN A 594 0.09 1.62 8.45
CA ASN A 594 1.31 1.40 9.23
C ASN A 594 1.22 2.07 10.60
N SER A 595 0.77 3.33 10.66
CA SER A 595 0.75 4.09 11.91
C SER A 595 -0.37 3.65 12.85
N SER A 596 -1.57 3.31 12.35
CA SER A 596 -2.67 2.83 13.20
C SER A 596 -2.37 1.47 13.81
N TYR A 597 -1.75 0.55 13.06
CA TYR A 597 -1.34 -0.74 13.61
C TYR A 597 -0.46 -0.58 14.86
N LEU A 598 0.61 0.22 14.77
CA LEU A 598 1.54 0.40 15.88
C LEU A 598 0.87 1.11 17.08
N ARG A 599 0.06 2.16 16.84
CA ARG A 599 -0.65 2.85 17.92
C ARG A 599 -1.61 1.91 18.66
N GLU A 600 -2.40 1.15 17.93
CA GLU A 600 -3.36 0.22 18.50
C GLU A 600 -2.66 -0.95 19.19
N TRP A 601 -1.54 -1.41 18.63
CA TRP A 601 -0.72 -2.47 19.23
C TRP A 601 -0.13 -2.04 20.57
N PHE A 602 0.42 -0.83 20.66
CA PHE A 602 0.94 -0.30 21.94
C PHE A 602 -0.16 -0.13 22.98
N ALA A 603 -1.34 0.33 22.57
CA ALA A 603 -2.49 0.45 23.45
C ALA A 603 -2.95 -0.91 23.98
N LEU A 604 -3.09 -1.91 23.10
CA LEU A 604 -3.50 -3.27 23.47
C LEU A 604 -2.51 -3.92 24.45
N HIS A 605 -1.20 -3.79 24.17
CA HIS A 605 -0.14 -4.38 25.00
C HIS A 605 0.29 -3.49 26.17
N LYS A 606 -0.42 -2.37 26.40
CA LYS A 606 -0.19 -1.44 27.49
C LYS A 606 1.25 -0.95 27.59
N VAL A 607 1.89 -0.72 26.42
CA VAL A 607 3.21 -0.10 26.38
C VAL A 607 3.09 1.33 26.90
N PRO A 608 3.91 1.75 27.89
CA PRO A 608 3.85 3.12 28.39
C PRO A 608 4.25 4.13 27.31
N VAL A 609 3.35 5.10 27.03
CA VAL A 609 3.56 6.17 26.06
C VAL A 609 3.33 7.51 26.76
N TYR A 610 4.36 8.35 26.78
CA TYR A 610 4.33 9.71 27.32
C TYR A 610 4.31 10.71 26.16
N LEU A 611 3.14 11.17 25.79
CA LEU A 611 2.96 12.22 24.77
C LEU A 611 3.11 13.62 25.39
N GLU A 612 3.34 14.63 24.54
CA GLU A 612 3.56 16.02 24.94
C GLU A 612 4.60 16.16 26.08
N THR A 613 5.60 15.24 26.05
CA THR A 613 6.59 15.07 27.15
C THR A 613 8.01 15.20 26.58
N THR A 614 8.79 16.09 27.18
CA THR A 614 10.12 16.47 26.68
C THR A 614 11.20 15.97 27.64
N LEU A 615 12.23 15.29 27.12
CA LEU A 615 13.41 14.88 27.89
C LEU A 615 14.17 16.09 28.43
N GLN A 616 14.50 16.07 29.73
CA GLN A 616 15.28 17.10 30.42
C GLN A 616 16.67 16.65 30.81
N SER A 617 16.83 15.41 31.28
CA SER A 617 18.13 14.83 31.58
C SER A 617 18.11 13.30 31.58
N VAL A 618 19.30 12.69 31.44
CA VAL A 618 19.52 11.26 31.51
C VAL A 618 20.43 10.97 32.72
N GLY A 619 19.88 10.25 33.70
CA GLY A 619 20.58 9.82 34.89
C GLY A 619 21.07 8.37 34.81
N ASP A 620 21.58 7.84 35.93
CA ASP A 620 21.86 6.43 36.07
C ASP A 620 20.59 5.69 36.49
N GLY A 621 20.09 4.83 35.64
CA GLY A 621 18.86 4.07 35.87
C GLY A 621 17.52 4.86 35.74
N ASN A 622 17.55 6.07 35.24
CA ASN A 622 16.34 6.87 35.00
C ASN A 622 16.55 8.01 34.01
N ILE A 623 15.40 8.53 33.50
CA ILE A 623 15.36 9.81 32.80
C ILE A 623 14.43 10.77 33.57
N VAL A 624 14.68 12.05 33.41
CA VAL A 624 13.79 13.12 33.87
C VAL A 624 13.21 13.81 32.66
N CYS A 625 11.89 13.92 32.64
CA CYS A 625 11.12 14.55 31.56
C CYS A 625 10.25 15.68 32.13
N LYS A 626 9.71 16.50 31.24
CA LYS A 626 8.76 17.56 31.54
C LYS A 626 7.50 17.36 30.69
N ASP A 627 6.35 17.29 31.34
CA ASP A 627 5.05 17.18 30.67
C ASP A 627 4.56 18.53 30.10
N LYS A 628 3.43 18.52 29.39
CA LYS A 628 2.79 19.71 28.82
C LYS A 628 2.44 20.76 29.89
N ALA A 629 2.08 20.35 31.08
CA ALA A 629 1.75 21.24 32.19
C ALA A 629 2.99 21.84 32.88
N GLY A 630 4.17 21.36 32.50
CA GLY A 630 5.44 21.80 33.09
C GLY A 630 5.87 21.00 34.33
N ASN A 631 5.17 19.91 34.66
CA ASN A 631 5.53 19.06 35.79
C ASN A 631 6.70 18.14 35.42
N GLU A 632 7.55 17.87 36.40
CA GLU A 632 8.63 16.89 36.27
C GLU A 632 8.06 15.46 36.33
N VAL A 633 8.47 14.64 35.37
CA VAL A 633 8.14 13.21 35.28
C VAL A 633 9.44 12.41 35.29
N LYS A 634 9.65 11.65 36.33
CA LYS A 634 10.80 10.75 36.47
C LYS A 634 10.43 9.34 36.03
N ILE A 635 11.16 8.79 35.08
CA ILE A 635 10.92 7.47 34.47
C ILE A 635 12.15 6.58 34.73
N SER A 636 11.95 5.46 35.42
CA SER A 636 13.01 4.46 35.65
C SER A 636 13.22 3.62 34.38
N CYS A 637 14.47 3.44 33.98
CA CYS A 637 14.87 2.63 32.81
C CYS A 637 16.33 2.21 32.93
N ASP A 638 16.69 1.05 32.35
CA ASP A 638 18.05 0.51 32.34
C ASP A 638 18.87 1.10 31.18
N SER A 639 18.23 1.47 30.09
CA SER A 639 18.84 2.02 28.89
C SER A 639 17.97 3.09 28.25
N VAL A 640 18.61 4.00 27.52
CA VAL A 640 17.92 5.06 26.79
C VAL A 640 18.36 5.04 25.32
N ILE A 641 17.39 4.90 24.41
CA ILE A 641 17.62 4.97 22.96
C ILE A 641 17.17 6.34 22.44
N SER A 642 18.04 7.02 21.71
CA SER A 642 17.75 8.27 21.04
C SER A 642 17.27 8.03 19.62
N SER A 643 16.00 8.37 19.33
CA SER A 643 15.38 8.29 18.01
C SER A 643 14.73 9.64 17.60
N VAL A 644 15.47 10.72 17.76
CA VAL A 644 15.01 12.11 17.59
C VAL A 644 15.23 12.67 16.19
N GLY A 645 15.47 11.80 15.22
CA GLY A 645 15.60 12.11 13.80
C GLY A 645 17.03 12.36 13.33
N TYR A 646 17.14 12.74 12.07
CA TYR A 646 18.40 12.85 11.34
C TYR A 646 18.59 14.25 10.75
N ILE A 647 19.84 14.58 10.40
CA ILE A 647 20.24 15.84 9.76
C ILE A 647 21.01 15.47 8.49
N ALA A 648 20.68 16.13 7.37
CA ALA A 648 21.41 15.95 6.12
C ALA A 648 22.91 16.23 6.31
N ASN A 649 23.75 15.36 5.73
CA ASN A 649 25.21 15.43 5.87
C ASN A 649 25.88 15.43 4.48
N PRO A 650 25.71 16.49 3.68
CA PRO A 650 26.39 16.58 2.39
C PRO A 650 27.87 16.85 2.57
N LEU A 651 28.71 16.15 1.80
CA LEU A 651 30.14 16.40 1.72
C LEU A 651 30.46 17.80 1.14
N THR A 652 29.60 18.26 0.21
CA THR A 652 29.71 19.56 -0.46
C THR A 652 28.36 20.07 -0.96
N LYS A 653 28.30 21.27 -1.47
CA LYS A 653 27.09 21.84 -2.09
C LYS A 653 26.95 21.34 -3.53
N ALA A 654 25.69 21.20 -3.99
CA ALA A 654 25.39 20.95 -5.39
C ALA A 654 25.83 22.13 -6.27
N GLY A 655 26.32 21.83 -7.48
CA GLY A 655 26.69 22.85 -8.46
C GLY A 655 27.67 22.31 -9.52
N GLY A 656 27.62 22.85 -10.72
CA GLY A 656 28.44 22.38 -11.82
C GLY A 656 28.19 20.88 -12.12
N ASN A 657 29.24 20.08 -12.00
CA ASN A 657 29.18 18.63 -12.21
C ASN A 657 28.85 17.83 -10.92
N VAL A 658 28.54 18.50 -9.80
CA VAL A 658 28.25 17.86 -8.51
C VAL A 658 26.76 17.83 -8.24
N HIS A 659 26.22 16.64 -8.04
CA HIS A 659 24.82 16.37 -7.78
C HIS A 659 24.65 15.72 -6.42
N LEU A 660 23.61 16.12 -5.66
CA LEU A 660 23.29 15.49 -4.36
C LEU A 660 22.05 14.62 -4.51
N VAL A 661 22.07 13.42 -3.89
CA VAL A 661 20.94 12.48 -3.89
C VAL A 661 20.67 11.92 -2.50
N GLY A 662 19.44 11.53 -2.24
CA GLY A 662 19.03 10.94 -0.97
C GLY A 662 19.08 11.93 0.19
N ASP A 663 19.33 11.39 1.39
CA ASP A 663 19.24 12.15 2.64
C ASP A 663 20.30 13.24 2.82
N CYS A 664 21.40 13.18 2.08
CA CYS A 664 22.39 14.28 2.11
C CYS A 664 21.87 15.55 1.44
N LEU A 665 20.91 15.45 0.53
CA LEU A 665 20.19 16.60 0.00
C LEU A 665 19.08 17.04 0.97
N GLN A 666 18.25 16.11 1.39
CA GLN A 666 17.13 16.32 2.29
C GLN A 666 16.69 14.99 2.89
N VAL A 667 16.70 14.90 4.21
CA VAL A 667 16.23 13.72 4.92
C VAL A 667 14.77 13.43 4.54
N GLY A 668 14.50 12.18 4.19
CA GLY A 668 13.20 11.78 3.70
C GLY A 668 12.87 10.32 4.00
N ASN A 669 12.37 9.61 3.03
CA ASN A 669 12.07 8.19 3.10
C ASN A 669 12.65 7.46 1.88
N LEU A 670 12.53 6.13 1.87
CA LEU A 670 13.14 5.34 0.80
C LEU A 670 12.66 5.75 -0.61
N ARG A 671 11.40 6.16 -0.77
CA ARG A 671 10.90 6.67 -2.05
C ARG A 671 11.71 7.89 -2.53
N THR A 672 11.93 8.86 -1.67
CA THR A 672 12.67 10.07 -2.04
C THR A 672 14.14 9.77 -2.34
N VAL A 673 14.73 8.83 -1.62
CA VAL A 673 16.10 8.37 -1.88
C VAL A 673 16.19 7.73 -3.26
N VAL A 674 15.35 6.74 -3.55
CA VAL A 674 15.36 6.00 -4.82
C VAL A 674 15.01 6.90 -6.00
N TRP A 675 13.93 7.68 -5.91
CA TRP A 675 13.48 8.49 -7.03
C TRP A 675 14.44 9.64 -7.36
N ARG A 676 15.00 10.33 -6.37
CA ARG A 676 16.01 11.38 -6.61
C ARG A 676 17.27 10.82 -7.23
N ALA A 677 17.75 9.68 -6.75
CA ALA A 677 18.90 9.00 -7.34
C ALA A 677 18.65 8.64 -8.82
N TYR A 678 17.47 8.08 -9.09
CA TYR A 678 17.02 7.75 -10.44
C TYR A 678 16.98 8.99 -11.36
N GLU A 679 16.29 10.05 -10.92
CA GLU A 679 16.13 11.28 -11.72
C GLU A 679 17.45 12.02 -11.98
N VAL A 680 18.38 12.02 -11.02
CA VAL A 680 19.71 12.58 -11.22
C VAL A 680 20.50 11.75 -12.26
N ALA A 681 20.50 10.44 -12.10
CA ALA A 681 21.17 9.54 -13.04
C ALA A 681 20.60 9.63 -14.47
N MET A 682 19.31 9.92 -14.61
CA MET A 682 18.67 10.14 -15.92
C MET A 682 19.12 11.44 -16.62
N LYS A 683 19.62 12.43 -15.87
CA LYS A 683 20.05 13.74 -16.41
C LYS A 683 21.54 13.82 -16.76
N ILE A 684 22.36 12.89 -16.29
CA ILE A 684 23.80 12.82 -16.60
C ILE A 684 24.02 12.22 -18.00
#